data_b3abd7c3251c8f45cf0d983dc2b37f18
#
_entry.id   b3abd7c3251c8f45cf0d983dc2b37f18
#
_cell.length_a   1.000
_cell.length_b   1.000
_cell.length_c   1.000
_cell.angle_alpha   90.00
_cell.angle_beta   90.00
_cell.angle_gamma   90.00
#
_symmetry.space_group_name_H-M   'P 1'
#
loop_
_entity.id
_entity.type
_entity.pdbx_description
1 polymer ?
#
loop_
_entity_poly.entity_id
_entity_poly.type
_entity_poly.pdbx_seq_one_letter_code
_entity_poly.pdbx_strand_id
1 'polypeptide(L)'
;MLRFRSNLFIVLTIASMGCDRALAQNADIIPLVEIPAGSYYMGSNGEGENFDEAPVHKVNITHAFKMGRTEVTNAQYEMFRPEHRKLRGKNNVSLNDDDAVVNVSYQDAVDFCKWLSVKEGKQYRLPTEAEWEYACRAGTYILYYTGDGLPASMCRNQVVARDYKPVSLRVGQTEPNSFGLYDMHGNVEEWCSDWYGRYSAVEQTDPVGPMDGLYRVTRGGSHHTPVEYLRSANRMAMIPEDRQSLTGFRVVQSDYPLLSTTIDKNSPQFLEPIPFVIKPELSTVPFYRHNHQPSVTWCANGDLVAAWFSANVENGRGMVVLSSRLKKGADEWTPAELFFSVPDRNVTGTSLFNDGKGHIFHFNGVEAAGDWQNLALVMRESVDDGMSWSRPRIIEPEHAKRHQVISGTISDSRGWMYQLCDAGPGGNDGASIHISKDGGKTWYDPWDGKPLPDFAEGKKGSTIAGIHAGLVARRDGSLMALGRGNSIVGKDGKKHMPMSVSYDNGKSWTYSASVFPPIDGGQRLVLMRLLEGPLMLVSFTDHPQRTPESDRGMVFTDNEGRQHKGYGMYVAVSYDEGKTWPVKRLLTDGKQRHLDGGAWTGFFDMDATHAEPRGYLAGTQSPDGMIHILSSRIHYRFNLKWIEQCKAVGD
;
A
#
# COMPACT_ATOMS: atom_id res chain seq x y z
N MET A 1 20.37 -78.16 70.31
CA MET A 1 18.97 -78.31 69.83
C MET A 1 18.43 -76.96 69.43
N LEU A 2 17.82 -76.85 68.35
CA LEU A 2 17.10 -75.81 67.68
C LEU A 2 17.85 -75.13 66.48
N ARG A 3 17.40 -75.55 65.34
CA ARG A 3 17.84 -75.06 64.06
C ARG A 3 17.08 -73.72 63.76
N PHE A 4 17.83 -72.67 63.43
CA PHE A 4 17.26 -71.47 62.80
C PHE A 4 17.41 -71.58 61.29
N ARG A 5 16.27 -71.50 60.58
CA ARG A 5 16.21 -71.33 59.14
C ARG A 5 16.29 -69.85 58.79
N SER A 6 17.29 -69.45 58.01
CA SER A 6 17.37 -68.10 57.42
C SER A 6 16.57 -68.07 56.14
N ASN A 7 15.57 -67.16 56.10
CA ASN A 7 14.89 -66.84 54.87
C ASN A 7 15.67 -65.73 54.17
N LEU A 8 16.13 -66.01 52.97
CA LEU A 8 16.76 -65.04 52.06
C LEU A 8 15.69 -64.28 51.30
N PHE A 9 15.51 -62.99 51.59
CA PHE A 9 14.70 -62.10 50.80
C PHE A 9 15.56 -61.58 49.66
N ILE A 10 15.21 -61.95 48.42
CA ILE A 10 15.75 -61.33 47.19
C ILE A 10 14.95 -60.07 46.94
N VAL A 11 15.57 -58.89 47.13
CA VAL A 11 15.03 -57.62 46.69
C VAL A 11 15.40 -57.44 45.23
N LEU A 12 14.40 -57.56 44.31
CA LEU A 12 14.56 -57.19 42.94
C LEU A 12 14.51 -55.64 42.86
N THR A 13 15.64 -54.99 42.65
CA THR A 13 15.73 -53.59 42.29
C THR A 13 15.43 -53.48 40.81
N ILE A 14 14.24 -53.02 40.48
CA ILE A 14 13.91 -52.58 39.10
C ILE A 14 14.59 -51.24 38.87
N ALA A 15 15.70 -51.24 38.15
CA ALA A 15 16.30 -50.03 37.62
C ALA A 15 15.39 -49.51 36.50
N SER A 16 14.64 -48.45 36.80
CA SER A 16 13.97 -47.66 35.77
C SER A 16 15.05 -46.97 34.95
N MET A 17 15.37 -47.50 33.79
CA MET A 17 16.07 -46.74 32.74
C MET A 17 15.13 -45.57 32.33
N GLY A 18 15.29 -44.44 32.97
CA GLY A 18 14.81 -43.15 32.45
C GLY A 18 15.48 -42.89 31.12
N CYS A 19 14.72 -43.03 30.07
CA CYS A 19 15.15 -42.60 28.75
C CYS A 19 15.16 -41.06 28.76
N ASP A 20 16.24 -40.47 29.24
CA ASP A 20 16.55 -39.08 28.97
C ASP A 20 16.76 -38.94 27.45
N ARG A 21 15.66 -38.77 26.72
CA ARG A 21 15.72 -38.10 25.43
C ARG A 21 16.14 -36.66 25.72
N ALA A 22 17.43 -36.42 25.80
CA ALA A 22 17.99 -35.11 25.58
C ALA A 22 17.43 -34.65 24.21
N LEU A 23 16.53 -33.67 24.22
CA LEU A 23 16.19 -32.90 23.04
C LEU A 23 17.52 -32.35 22.53
N ALA A 24 18.10 -32.98 21.54
CA ALA A 24 19.14 -32.38 20.74
C ALA A 24 18.53 -31.11 20.21
N GLN A 25 18.89 -29.95 20.78
CA GLN A 25 18.62 -28.65 20.15
C GLN A 25 19.21 -28.79 18.74
N ASN A 26 18.34 -28.86 17.74
CA ASN A 26 18.78 -28.82 16.36
C ASN A 26 19.57 -27.52 16.20
N ALA A 27 20.87 -27.63 15.96
CA ALA A 27 21.69 -26.48 15.64
C ALA A 27 21.07 -25.79 14.41
N ASP A 28 20.99 -24.47 14.44
CA ASP A 28 20.48 -23.70 13.32
C ASP A 28 21.27 -24.04 12.05
N ILE A 29 20.57 -24.14 10.91
CA ILE A 29 21.19 -24.48 9.61
C ILE A 29 22.19 -23.38 9.24
N ILE A 30 21.86 -22.12 9.56
CA ILE A 30 22.71 -20.96 9.31
C ILE A 30 23.25 -20.45 10.65
N PRO A 31 24.58 -20.38 10.85
CA PRO A 31 25.17 -19.71 12.00
C PRO A 31 24.84 -18.22 11.96
N LEU A 32 24.22 -17.70 13.02
CA LEU A 32 23.77 -16.32 13.12
C LEU A 32 24.59 -15.53 14.14
N VAL A 33 24.70 -14.23 13.92
CA VAL A 33 25.28 -13.23 14.83
C VAL A 33 24.20 -12.22 15.19
N GLU A 34 24.14 -11.85 16.48
CA GLU A 34 23.21 -10.81 16.94
C GLU A 34 23.72 -9.42 16.61
N ILE A 35 22.89 -8.62 15.96
CA ILE A 35 23.15 -7.23 15.60
C ILE A 35 22.27 -6.35 16.48
N PRO A 36 22.85 -5.48 17.33
CA PRO A 36 22.09 -4.64 18.24
C PRO A 36 21.32 -3.55 17.50
N ALA A 37 20.23 -3.07 18.09
CA ALA A 37 19.59 -1.83 17.67
C ALA A 37 20.57 -0.65 17.81
N GLY A 38 20.43 0.38 16.96
CA GLY A 38 21.28 1.56 17.01
C GLY A 38 21.04 2.51 15.86
N SER A 39 21.89 3.54 15.76
CA SER A 39 21.80 4.53 14.69
C SER A 39 23.16 4.70 14.03
N TYR A 40 23.18 5.04 12.76
CA TYR A 40 24.39 5.31 12.01
C TYR A 40 24.12 6.30 10.87
N TYR A 41 25.16 6.77 10.22
CA TYR A 41 25.07 7.55 9.00
C TYR A 41 25.32 6.64 7.80
N MET A 42 24.29 6.50 6.97
CA MET A 42 24.27 5.69 5.76
C MET A 42 24.77 6.48 4.56
N GLY A 43 25.53 5.81 3.70
CA GLY A 43 26.05 6.40 2.48
C GLY A 43 27.43 7.04 2.64
N SER A 44 27.81 7.83 1.64
CA SER A 44 29.04 8.64 1.57
C SER A 44 28.76 10.00 0.94
N ASN A 45 29.79 10.87 0.84
CA ASN A 45 29.64 12.19 0.22
C ASN A 45 29.34 12.13 -1.29
N GLY A 46 29.43 10.96 -1.91
CA GLY A 46 29.07 10.78 -3.31
C GLY A 46 30.04 11.46 -4.30
N GLU A 47 31.32 11.52 -3.96
CA GLU A 47 32.33 12.14 -4.84
C GLU A 47 32.57 11.26 -6.09
N GLY A 48 32.71 11.91 -7.25
CA GLY A 48 33.02 11.25 -8.50
C GLY A 48 31.95 10.25 -8.93
N GLU A 49 32.34 9.00 -9.16
CA GLU A 49 31.47 7.91 -9.62
C GLU A 49 30.55 7.36 -8.52
N ASN A 50 30.73 7.81 -7.27
CA ASN A 50 29.96 7.33 -6.12
C ASN A 50 28.73 8.21 -5.79
N PHE A 51 28.23 8.94 -6.77
CA PHE A 51 27.11 9.91 -6.63
C PHE A 51 25.83 9.29 -6.05
N ASP A 52 25.64 8.00 -6.22
CA ASP A 52 24.46 7.23 -5.76
C ASP A 52 24.53 6.85 -4.28
N GLU A 53 25.70 7.01 -3.66
CA GLU A 53 25.89 6.84 -2.22
C GLU A 53 25.49 8.10 -1.41
N ALA A 54 25.21 9.21 -2.11
CA ALA A 54 24.78 10.48 -1.51
C ALA A 54 23.26 10.66 -1.59
N PRO A 55 22.69 11.48 -0.70
CA PRO A 55 23.33 12.16 0.44
C PRO A 55 23.56 11.24 1.63
N VAL A 56 24.58 11.54 2.42
CA VAL A 56 24.73 10.94 3.76
C VAL A 56 23.53 11.34 4.60
N HIS A 57 22.89 10.36 5.22
CA HIS A 57 21.72 10.59 6.06
C HIS A 57 21.73 9.67 7.28
N LYS A 58 21.06 10.11 8.35
CA LYS A 58 20.98 9.32 9.56
C LYS A 58 19.91 8.22 9.42
N VAL A 59 20.25 7.00 9.81
CA VAL A 59 19.36 5.85 9.86
C VAL A 59 19.31 5.31 11.28
N ASN A 60 18.09 5.03 11.76
CA ASN A 60 17.83 4.37 13.03
C ASN A 60 17.36 2.94 12.76
N ILE A 61 18.06 1.96 13.28
CA ILE A 61 17.64 0.57 13.37
C ILE A 61 17.05 0.37 14.76
N THR A 62 15.72 0.26 14.85
CA THR A 62 15.01 0.36 16.15
C THR A 62 14.98 -0.94 16.95
N HIS A 63 15.34 -2.06 16.34
CA HIS A 63 15.28 -3.38 16.98
C HIS A 63 16.51 -4.21 16.64
N ALA A 64 16.92 -5.05 17.58
CA ALA A 64 17.95 -6.02 17.33
C ALA A 64 17.46 -7.10 16.36
N PHE A 65 18.35 -7.62 15.54
CA PHE A 65 18.10 -8.73 14.62
C PHE A 65 19.31 -9.66 14.58
N LYS A 66 19.14 -10.84 14.00
CA LYS A 66 20.28 -11.74 13.77
C LYS A 66 20.58 -11.82 12.29
N MET A 67 21.86 -11.82 11.94
CA MET A 67 22.33 -11.91 10.56
C MET A 67 23.22 -13.13 10.36
N GLY A 68 23.14 -13.74 9.20
CA GLY A 68 24.06 -14.81 8.80
C GLY A 68 25.51 -14.39 9.01
N ARG A 69 26.25 -15.18 9.80
CA ARG A 69 27.65 -14.89 10.11
C ARG A 69 28.50 -14.76 8.85
N THR A 70 28.15 -15.51 7.83
CA THR A 70 28.71 -15.53 6.49
C THR A 70 27.57 -15.50 5.47
N GLU A 71 27.88 -15.49 4.19
CA GLU A 71 26.96 -15.79 3.11
C GLU A 71 26.44 -17.24 3.24
N VAL A 72 25.32 -17.53 2.61
CA VAL A 72 24.77 -18.89 2.50
C VAL A 72 25.69 -19.74 1.64
N THR A 73 26.04 -20.93 2.13
CA THR A 73 26.93 -21.85 1.42
C THR A 73 26.18 -22.77 0.44
N ASN A 74 26.93 -23.39 -0.48
CA ASN A 74 26.40 -24.43 -1.37
C ASN A 74 25.69 -25.56 -0.61
N ALA A 75 26.32 -26.11 0.44
CA ALA A 75 25.72 -27.17 1.22
C ALA A 75 24.38 -26.74 1.86
N GLN A 76 24.32 -25.54 2.40
CA GLN A 76 23.10 -24.99 3.01
C GLN A 76 22.00 -24.77 1.96
N TYR A 77 22.33 -24.18 0.82
CA TYR A 77 21.35 -23.91 -0.24
C TYR A 77 20.82 -25.20 -0.89
N GLU A 78 21.67 -26.18 -1.07
CA GLU A 78 21.31 -27.49 -1.66
C GLU A 78 20.38 -28.33 -0.75
N MET A 79 20.28 -28.01 0.53
CA MET A 79 19.22 -28.58 1.40
C MET A 79 17.83 -28.14 0.96
N PHE A 80 17.73 -26.95 0.33
CA PHE A 80 16.51 -26.40 -0.25
C PHE A 80 16.31 -26.85 -1.68
N ARG A 81 17.35 -26.73 -2.52
CA ARG A 81 17.33 -27.10 -3.95
C ARG A 81 18.52 -28.00 -4.30
N PRO A 82 18.40 -29.33 -4.12
CA PRO A 82 19.49 -30.26 -4.39
C PRO A 82 20.03 -30.21 -5.83
N GLU A 83 19.19 -29.87 -6.79
CA GLU A 83 19.57 -29.74 -8.21
C GLU A 83 20.55 -28.59 -8.46
N HIS A 84 20.65 -27.60 -7.59
CA HIS A 84 21.60 -26.49 -7.69
C HIS A 84 23.05 -26.98 -7.72
N ARG A 85 23.33 -28.16 -7.16
CA ARG A 85 24.64 -28.80 -7.21
C ARG A 85 25.22 -28.90 -8.64
N LYS A 86 24.37 -28.95 -9.66
CA LYS A 86 24.79 -28.99 -11.07
C LYS A 86 25.45 -27.69 -11.53
N LEU A 87 25.28 -26.59 -10.80
CA LEU A 87 25.84 -25.28 -11.10
C LEU A 87 27.19 -25.04 -10.42
N ARG A 88 27.63 -25.94 -9.52
CA ARG A 88 28.95 -25.84 -8.87
C ARG A 88 30.05 -25.86 -9.93
N GLY A 89 31.02 -25.00 -9.77
CA GLY A 89 32.14 -24.89 -10.68
C GLY A 89 31.84 -24.24 -12.02
N LYS A 90 30.59 -23.79 -12.25
CA LYS A 90 30.27 -22.95 -13.41
C LYS A 90 31.11 -21.68 -13.34
N ASN A 91 31.75 -21.31 -14.45
CA ASN A 91 32.73 -20.22 -14.51
C ASN A 91 33.94 -20.37 -13.57
N ASN A 92 34.29 -21.59 -13.20
CA ASN A 92 35.40 -21.94 -12.30
C ASN A 92 35.31 -21.38 -10.87
N VAL A 93 34.12 -21.11 -10.36
CA VAL A 93 33.88 -20.61 -9.00
C VAL A 93 32.91 -21.49 -8.23
N SER A 94 32.87 -21.36 -6.91
CA SER A 94 31.89 -22.03 -6.02
C SER A 94 31.81 -23.54 -6.22
N LEU A 95 32.90 -24.26 -5.92
CA LEU A 95 33.06 -25.69 -6.14
C LEU A 95 32.66 -26.53 -4.92
N ASN A 96 32.97 -26.04 -3.71
CA ASN A 96 32.96 -26.82 -2.49
C ASN A 96 31.68 -26.61 -1.67
N ASP A 97 31.44 -27.46 -0.69
CA ASP A 97 30.28 -27.37 0.20
C ASP A 97 30.25 -26.09 1.01
N ASP A 98 31.40 -25.58 1.42
CA ASP A 98 31.60 -24.36 2.21
C ASP A 98 31.93 -23.10 1.39
N ASP A 99 31.84 -23.17 0.07
CA ASP A 99 31.87 -21.99 -0.78
C ASP A 99 30.48 -21.28 -0.76
N ALA A 100 30.49 -19.94 -0.85
CA ALA A 100 29.27 -19.15 -1.00
C ALA A 100 28.47 -19.62 -2.23
N VAL A 101 27.17 -19.78 -2.08
CA VAL A 101 26.28 -20.11 -3.20
C VAL A 101 26.20 -18.92 -4.15
N VAL A 102 26.31 -19.18 -5.44
CA VAL A 102 26.18 -18.21 -6.53
C VAL A 102 25.24 -18.75 -7.62
N ASN A 103 25.02 -18.03 -8.67
CA ASN A 103 24.05 -18.36 -9.72
C ASN A 103 22.61 -18.45 -9.19
N VAL A 104 22.26 -17.63 -8.21
CA VAL A 104 20.95 -17.50 -7.59
C VAL A 104 20.36 -16.14 -7.91
N SER A 105 19.09 -16.10 -8.34
CA SER A 105 18.35 -14.86 -8.53
C SER A 105 17.87 -14.29 -7.20
N TYR A 106 17.42 -13.04 -7.19
CA TYR A 106 16.75 -12.45 -6.04
C TYR A 106 15.60 -13.33 -5.52
N GLN A 107 14.74 -13.82 -6.44
CA GLN A 107 13.61 -14.67 -6.05
C GLN A 107 14.07 -16.03 -5.49
N ASP A 108 15.15 -16.59 -6.01
CA ASP A 108 15.73 -17.84 -5.46
C ASP A 108 16.20 -17.66 -4.02
N ALA A 109 16.81 -16.50 -3.70
CA ALA A 109 17.24 -16.16 -2.35
C ALA A 109 16.04 -15.91 -1.40
N VAL A 110 15.01 -15.23 -1.87
CA VAL A 110 13.74 -15.04 -1.12
C VAL A 110 13.06 -16.38 -0.84
N ASP A 111 13.00 -17.29 -1.82
CA ASP A 111 12.38 -18.61 -1.64
C ASP A 111 13.17 -19.49 -0.69
N PHE A 112 14.50 -19.39 -0.68
CA PHE A 112 15.34 -20.03 0.34
C PHE A 112 14.99 -19.51 1.74
N CYS A 113 14.87 -18.19 1.94
CA CYS A 113 14.48 -17.61 3.22
C CYS A 113 13.11 -18.12 3.69
N LYS A 114 12.12 -18.20 2.79
CA LYS A 114 10.79 -18.77 3.11
C LYS A 114 10.89 -20.23 3.51
N TRP A 115 11.64 -21.04 2.77
CA TRP A 115 11.86 -22.45 3.08
C TRP A 115 12.52 -22.60 4.46
N LEU A 116 13.57 -21.80 4.74
CA LEU A 116 14.29 -21.83 6.01
C LEU A 116 13.37 -21.44 7.17
N SER A 117 12.49 -20.44 6.94
CA SER A 117 11.50 -20.00 7.92
C SER A 117 10.56 -21.14 8.33
N VAL A 118 10.03 -21.86 7.36
CA VAL A 118 9.17 -23.02 7.61
C VAL A 118 9.95 -24.15 8.30
N LYS A 119 11.18 -24.38 7.86
CA LYS A 119 12.04 -25.46 8.35
C LYS A 119 12.41 -25.33 9.82
N GLU A 120 12.70 -24.10 10.27
CA GLU A 120 13.15 -23.82 11.63
C GLU A 120 12.07 -23.23 12.54
N GLY A 121 10.89 -22.87 11.99
CA GLY A 121 9.82 -22.22 12.75
C GLY A 121 10.17 -20.80 13.20
N LYS A 122 11.04 -20.12 12.47
CA LYS A 122 11.52 -18.75 12.73
C LYS A 122 11.25 -17.89 11.49
N GLN A 123 11.39 -16.57 11.61
CA GLN A 123 11.24 -15.66 10.47
C GLN A 123 12.60 -15.33 9.85
N TYR A 124 12.83 -15.79 8.63
CA TYR A 124 14.03 -15.49 7.83
C TYR A 124 13.68 -14.68 6.59
N ARG A 125 14.56 -13.75 6.24
CA ARG A 125 14.46 -12.87 5.08
C ARG A 125 15.83 -12.42 4.60
N LEU A 126 15.89 -11.72 3.47
CA LEU A 126 17.06 -10.96 3.10
C LEU A 126 17.21 -9.72 4.00
N PRO A 127 18.43 -9.20 4.22
CA PRO A 127 18.65 -7.92 4.88
C PRO A 127 18.04 -6.79 4.06
N THR A 128 17.61 -5.71 4.71
CA THR A 128 17.46 -4.44 4.01
C THR A 128 18.84 -3.88 3.66
N GLU A 129 18.91 -2.98 2.68
CA GLU A 129 20.15 -2.28 2.35
C GLU A 129 20.75 -1.57 3.58
N ALA A 130 19.88 -0.94 4.37
CA ALA A 130 20.26 -0.25 5.58
C ALA A 130 20.75 -1.19 6.70
N GLU A 131 20.10 -2.32 6.90
CA GLU A 131 20.58 -3.35 7.83
C GLU A 131 21.92 -3.91 7.40
N TRP A 132 22.11 -4.12 6.10
CA TRP A 132 23.36 -4.62 5.55
C TRP A 132 24.51 -3.64 5.79
N GLU A 133 24.35 -2.35 5.45
CA GLU A 133 25.38 -1.34 5.63
C GLU A 133 25.67 -1.08 7.12
N TYR A 134 24.64 -1.03 7.98
CA TYR A 134 24.78 -0.94 9.42
C TYR A 134 25.62 -2.09 9.99
N ALA A 135 25.29 -3.30 9.58
CA ALA A 135 25.98 -4.51 10.01
C ALA A 135 27.42 -4.57 9.46
N CYS A 136 27.65 -4.13 8.21
CA CYS A 136 28.98 -4.05 7.61
C CYS A 136 29.87 -3.05 8.36
N ARG A 137 29.38 -1.84 8.63
CA ARG A 137 30.12 -0.79 9.34
C ARG A 137 30.44 -1.18 10.79
N ALA A 138 29.55 -1.87 11.46
CA ALA A 138 29.73 -2.34 12.84
C ALA A 138 30.31 -1.25 13.79
N GLY A 139 29.74 -0.01 13.66
CA GLY A 139 30.13 1.16 14.44
C GLY A 139 31.22 2.04 13.84
N THR A 140 31.73 1.73 12.64
CA THR A 140 32.73 2.58 11.95
C THR A 140 32.07 3.55 10.97
N TYR A 141 32.76 4.67 10.67
CA TYR A 141 32.32 5.70 9.71
C TYR A 141 33.33 5.92 8.57
N ILE A 142 34.31 5.03 8.44
CA ILE A 142 35.41 5.09 7.48
C ILE A 142 35.09 4.20 6.26
N LEU A 143 36.00 4.14 5.28
CA LEU A 143 35.76 3.46 4.01
C LEU A 143 35.45 1.98 4.17
N TYR A 144 36.24 1.29 5.02
CA TYR A 144 36.05 -0.16 5.33
C TYR A 144 36.01 -0.30 6.85
N TYR A 145 35.38 -1.35 7.37
CA TYR A 145 35.39 -1.57 8.83
C TYR A 145 36.80 -1.82 9.38
N THR A 146 37.78 -2.11 8.53
CA THR A 146 39.20 -2.29 8.87
C THR A 146 39.99 -1.01 8.88
N GLY A 147 39.46 0.13 8.40
CA GLY A 147 40.19 1.40 8.28
C GLY A 147 39.99 2.05 6.92
N ASP A 148 40.95 2.90 6.53
CA ASP A 148 40.96 3.59 5.24
C ASP A 148 41.47 2.70 4.08
N GLY A 149 41.83 1.45 4.37
CA GLY A 149 42.26 0.48 3.38
C GLY A 149 41.90 -0.95 3.77
N LEU A 150 41.78 -1.79 2.77
CA LEU A 150 41.49 -3.22 2.96
C LEU A 150 42.81 -4.01 3.08
N PRO A 151 43.02 -4.78 4.17
CA PRO A 151 44.23 -5.63 4.29
C PRO A 151 44.32 -6.62 3.12
N ALA A 152 45.56 -6.93 2.68
CA ALA A 152 45.80 -7.87 1.59
C ALA A 152 45.20 -9.25 1.83
N SER A 153 45.05 -9.67 3.09
CA SER A 153 44.38 -10.91 3.48
C SER A 153 42.89 -10.93 3.13
N MET A 154 42.26 -9.76 3.03
CA MET A 154 40.84 -9.59 2.67
C MET A 154 40.62 -9.40 1.16
N CYS A 155 41.69 -9.15 0.41
CA CYS A 155 41.64 -9.03 -1.05
C CYS A 155 41.94 -10.37 -1.76
N ARG A 156 41.92 -11.48 -1.03
CA ARG A 156 42.44 -12.79 -1.48
C ARG A 156 41.82 -13.33 -2.76
N ASN A 157 40.61 -13.04 -3.05
CA ASN A 157 39.89 -13.63 -4.17
C ASN A 157 39.74 -12.69 -5.35
N GLN A 158 40.46 -11.56 -5.35
CA GLN A 158 40.45 -10.67 -6.50
C GLN A 158 41.08 -11.34 -7.72
N VAL A 159 40.28 -11.63 -8.72
CA VAL A 159 40.72 -12.16 -9.99
C VAL A 159 41.31 -11.02 -10.81
N VAL A 160 42.60 -11.05 -11.02
CA VAL A 160 43.21 -10.22 -12.08
C VAL A 160 42.64 -10.70 -13.42
N ALA A 161 42.11 -9.81 -14.21
CA ALA A 161 41.20 -9.99 -15.36
C ALA A 161 41.65 -10.98 -16.50
N ARG A 162 42.60 -11.87 -16.29
CA ARG A 162 43.07 -12.89 -17.24
C ARG A 162 43.45 -14.24 -16.62
N ASP A 163 43.23 -14.43 -15.33
CA ASP A 163 43.63 -15.67 -14.68
C ASP A 163 42.41 -16.62 -14.58
N TYR A 164 42.31 -17.60 -15.49
CA TYR A 164 41.23 -18.60 -15.54
C TYR A 164 41.33 -19.68 -14.45
N LYS A 165 42.06 -19.44 -13.37
CA LYS A 165 42.13 -20.39 -12.27
C LYS A 165 40.83 -20.42 -11.49
N PRO A 166 40.43 -21.58 -10.94
CA PRO A 166 39.30 -21.69 -10.04
C PRO A 166 39.48 -20.74 -8.85
N VAL A 167 38.44 -19.97 -8.52
CA VAL A 167 38.40 -19.09 -7.34
C VAL A 167 37.63 -19.81 -6.26
N SER A 168 38.23 -19.97 -5.09
CA SER A 168 37.54 -20.48 -3.90
C SER A 168 36.73 -19.33 -3.31
N LEU A 169 35.42 -19.54 -3.20
CA LEU A 169 34.48 -18.64 -2.51
C LEU A 169 34.18 -19.14 -1.09
N ARG A 170 35.11 -19.86 -0.48
CA ARG A 170 34.96 -20.38 0.88
C ARG A 170 34.66 -19.26 1.84
N VAL A 171 33.52 -19.36 2.55
CA VAL A 171 33.07 -18.35 3.49
C VAL A 171 33.88 -18.31 4.78
N GLY A 172 33.87 -17.20 5.50
CA GLY A 172 34.53 -17.06 6.81
C GLY A 172 36.06 -17.02 6.75
N GLN A 173 36.64 -16.55 5.64
CA GLN A 173 38.07 -16.53 5.45
C GLN A 173 38.69 -15.13 5.70
N THR A 174 37.91 -14.10 5.89
CA THR A 174 38.36 -12.77 6.27
C THR A 174 38.38 -12.61 7.79
N GLU A 175 38.99 -11.54 8.29
CA GLU A 175 38.82 -11.16 9.71
C GLU A 175 37.40 -10.62 9.90
N PRO A 176 36.69 -11.01 10.98
CA PRO A 176 35.35 -10.54 11.23
C PRO A 176 35.34 -9.06 11.66
N ASN A 177 34.25 -8.36 11.37
CA ASN A 177 34.03 -7.03 11.94
C ASN A 177 33.66 -7.10 13.43
N SER A 178 33.45 -5.94 14.08
CA SER A 178 33.16 -5.87 15.54
C SER A 178 31.85 -6.57 15.94
N PHE A 179 30.94 -6.82 15.00
CA PHE A 179 29.74 -7.63 15.26
C PHE A 179 29.97 -9.12 15.05
N GLY A 180 31.14 -9.54 14.53
CA GLY A 180 31.46 -10.93 14.27
C GLY A 180 31.03 -11.46 12.90
N LEU A 181 30.74 -10.55 11.96
CA LEU A 181 30.37 -10.87 10.57
C LEU A 181 31.62 -10.97 9.70
N TYR A 182 31.66 -11.97 8.83
CA TYR A 182 32.75 -12.25 7.89
C TYR A 182 32.38 -11.82 6.47
N ASP A 183 33.38 -11.63 5.65
CA ASP A 183 33.31 -11.46 4.20
C ASP A 183 32.44 -10.28 3.74
N MET A 184 32.29 -9.23 4.58
CA MET A 184 31.46 -8.04 4.27
C MET A 184 32.09 -7.15 3.18
N HIS A 185 33.32 -7.41 2.74
CA HIS A 185 34.04 -6.67 1.69
C HIS A 185 34.60 -7.68 0.68
N GLY A 186 33.83 -8.04 -0.33
CA GLY A 186 34.23 -8.96 -1.39
C GLY A 186 33.60 -10.35 -1.24
N ASN A 187 34.27 -11.36 -1.72
CA ASN A 187 33.79 -12.75 -1.88
C ASN A 187 32.63 -12.85 -2.89
N VAL A 188 31.40 -12.55 -2.52
CA VAL A 188 30.26 -12.44 -3.44
C VAL A 188 29.43 -11.19 -3.12
N GLU A 189 28.84 -10.60 -4.14
CA GLU A 189 27.79 -9.60 -3.95
C GLU A 189 26.60 -10.25 -3.26
N GLU A 190 25.91 -9.49 -2.42
CA GLU A 190 24.82 -10.01 -1.62
C GLU A 190 23.49 -9.31 -1.92
N TRP A 191 22.48 -10.10 -2.31
CA TRP A 191 21.13 -9.58 -2.49
C TRP A 191 20.59 -8.97 -1.20
N CYS A 192 20.09 -7.72 -1.33
CA CYS A 192 19.27 -7.05 -0.31
C CYS A 192 17.80 -7.04 -0.72
N SER A 193 16.90 -6.88 0.25
CA SER A 193 15.45 -6.87 0.00
C SER A 193 14.97 -5.66 -0.80
N ASP A 194 15.76 -4.59 -0.80
CA ASP A 194 15.37 -3.28 -1.31
C ASP A 194 15.40 -3.22 -2.84
N TRP A 195 14.44 -2.48 -3.40
CA TRP A 195 14.61 -1.95 -4.74
C TRP A 195 15.65 -0.84 -4.72
N TYR A 196 16.43 -0.76 -5.80
CA TYR A 196 17.44 0.27 -5.94
C TYR A 196 16.78 1.62 -6.23
N GLY A 197 17.12 2.64 -5.42
CA GLY A 197 16.63 4.00 -5.56
C GLY A 197 17.57 5.02 -4.95
N ARG A 198 17.28 6.31 -5.16
CA ARG A 198 18.06 7.41 -4.59
C ARG A 198 17.86 7.50 -3.09
N TYR A 199 18.92 7.87 -2.37
CA TYR A 199 18.82 8.18 -0.96
C TYR A 199 18.09 9.51 -0.73
N SER A 200 17.37 9.58 0.39
CA SER A 200 16.78 10.81 0.92
C SER A 200 17.71 11.45 1.93
N ALA A 201 17.79 12.79 1.95
CA ALA A 201 18.56 13.52 2.97
C ALA A 201 17.91 13.51 4.36
N VAL A 202 16.65 13.09 4.46
CA VAL A 202 15.89 13.06 5.72
C VAL A 202 16.31 11.84 6.55
N GLU A 203 16.37 12.02 7.86
CA GLU A 203 16.55 10.92 8.81
C GLU A 203 15.48 9.84 8.60
N GLN A 204 15.89 8.57 8.59
CA GLN A 204 15.02 7.43 8.34
C GLN A 204 15.05 6.45 9.50
N THR A 205 13.93 5.77 9.70
CA THR A 205 13.79 4.72 10.72
C THR A 205 13.39 3.43 10.03
N ASP A 206 14.19 2.37 10.23
CA ASP A 206 14.02 1.04 9.63
C ASP A 206 13.68 1.09 8.12
N PRO A 207 14.46 1.79 7.29
CA PRO A 207 14.13 1.95 5.88
C PRO A 207 14.19 0.62 5.13
N VAL A 208 13.29 0.44 4.18
CA VAL A 208 13.15 -0.77 3.34
C VAL A 208 13.33 -0.46 1.85
N GLY A 209 13.84 0.73 1.53
CA GLY A 209 13.99 1.22 0.17
C GLY A 209 12.64 1.53 -0.51
N PRO A 210 12.67 1.86 -1.80
CA PRO A 210 11.46 2.00 -2.61
C PRO A 210 10.62 0.72 -2.64
N MET A 211 9.31 0.85 -2.83
CA MET A 211 8.39 -0.31 -2.86
C MET A 211 8.44 -1.05 -4.20
N ASP A 212 8.89 -0.38 -5.25
CA ASP A 212 9.10 -0.95 -6.58
C ASP A 212 10.37 -0.39 -7.22
N GLY A 213 10.79 -0.99 -8.34
CA GLY A 213 11.96 -0.56 -9.08
C GLY A 213 12.27 -1.54 -10.21
N LEU A 214 13.31 -1.21 -10.99
CA LEU A 214 13.80 -2.07 -12.06
C LEU A 214 14.91 -3.03 -11.59
N TYR A 215 15.60 -2.65 -10.51
CA TYR A 215 16.79 -3.35 -10.01
C TYR A 215 16.67 -3.58 -8.52
N ARG A 216 17.16 -4.73 -8.04
CA ARG A 216 17.36 -4.99 -6.61
C ARG A 216 18.77 -4.57 -6.19
N VAL A 217 18.89 -4.08 -4.98
CA VAL A 217 20.17 -3.73 -4.41
C VAL A 217 21.03 -4.98 -4.19
N THR A 218 22.33 -4.88 -4.56
CA THR A 218 23.37 -5.79 -4.11
C THR A 218 24.45 -5.01 -3.38
N ARG A 219 25.10 -5.64 -2.42
CA ARG A 219 26.09 -4.99 -1.55
C ARG A 219 27.34 -5.85 -1.40
N GLY A 220 28.42 -5.25 -0.86
CA GLY A 220 29.65 -5.95 -0.49
C GLY A 220 30.70 -6.08 -1.60
N GLY A 221 30.26 -6.14 -2.85
CA GLY A 221 31.10 -6.48 -3.99
C GLY A 221 31.49 -7.95 -4.01
N SER A 222 32.18 -8.38 -5.05
CA SER A 222 32.54 -9.79 -5.27
C SER A 222 34.05 -9.99 -5.37
N HIS A 223 34.46 -11.24 -5.54
CA HIS A 223 35.85 -11.63 -5.87
C HIS A 223 36.37 -11.02 -7.18
N HIS A 224 35.52 -10.40 -7.98
CA HIS A 224 35.88 -9.73 -9.23
C HIS A 224 35.80 -8.21 -9.16
N THR A 225 35.32 -7.66 -8.04
CA THR A 225 35.13 -6.22 -7.84
C THR A 225 36.45 -5.56 -7.42
N PRO A 226 36.92 -4.48 -8.09
CA PRO A 226 38.10 -3.72 -7.67
C PRO A 226 37.99 -3.22 -6.23
N VAL A 227 39.14 -3.10 -5.51
CA VAL A 227 39.16 -2.80 -4.07
C VAL A 227 38.43 -1.50 -3.74
N GLU A 228 38.59 -0.48 -4.57
CA GLU A 228 37.94 0.83 -4.41
C GLU A 228 36.41 0.78 -4.38
N TYR A 229 35.81 -0.27 -4.90
CA TYR A 229 34.35 -0.52 -4.88
C TYR A 229 33.91 -1.56 -3.83
N LEU A 230 34.81 -2.01 -2.96
CA LEU A 230 34.48 -2.89 -1.83
C LEU A 230 34.14 -2.12 -0.54
N ARG A 231 33.97 -0.80 -0.61
CA ARG A 231 33.70 0.07 0.54
C ARG A 231 32.36 -0.23 1.18
N SER A 232 32.24 0.05 2.50
CA SER A 232 30.98 -0.14 3.24
C SER A 232 29.80 0.59 2.61
N ALA A 233 30.01 1.80 2.06
CA ALA A 233 28.96 2.61 1.45
C ALA A 233 28.66 2.21 0.00
N ASN A 234 29.53 1.45 -0.66
CA ASN A 234 29.36 1.14 -2.08
C ASN A 234 28.06 0.39 -2.34
N ARG A 235 27.35 0.88 -3.34
CA ARG A 235 26.05 0.34 -3.76
C ARG A 235 26.17 -0.26 -5.14
N MET A 236 25.49 -1.35 -5.34
CA MET A 236 25.33 -1.96 -6.65
C MET A 236 23.90 -2.40 -6.84
N ALA A 237 23.52 -2.69 -8.07
CA ALA A 237 22.19 -3.12 -8.39
C ALA A 237 22.18 -4.11 -9.54
N MET A 238 21.23 -5.04 -9.52
CA MET A 238 21.08 -6.05 -10.53
C MET A 238 19.62 -6.33 -10.85
N ILE A 239 19.36 -6.77 -12.08
CA ILE A 239 18.04 -7.25 -12.51
C ILE A 239 17.66 -8.45 -11.63
N PRO A 240 16.44 -8.47 -11.04
CA PRO A 240 16.05 -9.50 -10.06
C PRO A 240 16.13 -10.93 -10.56
N GLU A 241 15.96 -11.16 -11.87
CA GLU A 241 15.98 -12.49 -12.50
C GLU A 241 17.38 -12.99 -12.85
N ASP A 242 18.40 -12.13 -12.73
CA ASP A 242 19.77 -12.51 -13.13
C ASP A 242 20.35 -13.60 -12.19
N ARG A 243 21.13 -14.49 -12.80
CA ARG A 243 21.83 -15.56 -12.11
C ARG A 243 23.27 -15.61 -12.60
N GLN A 244 24.14 -14.97 -11.85
CA GLN A 244 25.56 -14.86 -12.21
C GLN A 244 26.49 -15.42 -11.12
N SER A 245 27.73 -15.65 -11.51
CA SER A 245 28.75 -16.25 -10.64
C SER A 245 29.36 -15.28 -9.61
N LEU A 246 28.90 -14.02 -9.57
CA LEU A 246 29.39 -12.99 -8.66
C LEU A 246 28.47 -12.73 -7.49
N THR A 247 27.19 -13.16 -7.58
CA THR A 247 26.14 -12.79 -6.64
C THR A 247 25.59 -13.98 -5.88
N GLY A 248 25.60 -13.90 -4.57
CA GLY A 248 25.00 -14.77 -3.59
C GLY A 248 24.11 -13.97 -2.64
N PHE A 249 24.02 -14.40 -1.37
CA PHE A 249 23.23 -13.70 -0.35
C PHE A 249 23.56 -14.19 1.05
N ARG A 250 23.22 -13.37 2.05
CA ARG A 250 23.11 -13.80 3.46
C ARG A 250 21.69 -13.58 3.97
N VAL A 251 21.33 -14.24 5.08
CA VAL A 251 19.99 -14.13 5.66
C VAL A 251 19.98 -13.27 6.92
N VAL A 252 18.82 -12.70 7.19
CA VAL A 252 18.45 -12.08 8.47
C VAL A 252 17.37 -12.92 9.12
N GLN A 253 17.50 -13.20 10.41
CA GLN A 253 16.44 -13.72 11.27
C GLN A 253 15.95 -12.60 12.17
N SER A 254 14.67 -12.27 12.06
CA SER A 254 14.03 -11.26 12.90
C SER A 254 12.52 -11.51 12.94
N ASP A 255 11.96 -11.50 14.13
CA ASP A 255 10.50 -11.54 14.31
C ASP A 255 9.88 -10.15 14.06
N TYR A 256 10.73 -9.15 13.87
CA TYR A 256 10.30 -7.80 13.50
C TYR A 256 10.01 -7.74 12.00
N PRO A 257 8.79 -7.38 11.61
CA PRO A 257 8.44 -7.29 10.18
C PRO A 257 9.21 -6.14 9.51
N LEU A 258 9.68 -6.35 8.28
CA LEU A 258 10.34 -5.34 7.44
C LEU A 258 9.50 -4.08 7.18
N LEU A 259 8.21 -4.17 7.41
CA LEU A 259 7.29 -3.06 7.36
C LEU A 259 7.02 -2.64 8.80
N SER A 260 7.73 -1.64 9.31
CA SER A 260 7.48 -1.03 10.63
C SER A 260 6.07 -0.41 10.74
N THR A 261 5.25 -0.55 9.73
CA THR A 261 3.84 -0.23 9.68
C THR A 261 3.03 -1.39 9.11
N THR A 262 3.33 -2.64 9.45
CA THR A 262 2.30 -3.66 9.34
C THR A 262 1.29 -3.34 10.43
N ILE A 263 0.34 -2.53 10.04
CA ILE A 263 -0.97 -2.51 10.66
C ILE A 263 -1.37 -3.98 10.72
N ASP A 264 -1.45 -4.51 11.93
CA ASP A 264 -1.93 -5.87 12.09
C ASP A 264 -3.34 -5.93 11.48
N LYS A 265 -3.44 -6.50 10.28
CA LYS A 265 -4.72 -6.65 9.57
C LYS A 265 -5.76 -7.38 10.41
N ASN A 266 -5.33 -8.12 11.42
CA ASN A 266 -6.16 -8.91 12.30
C ASN A 266 -6.59 -8.15 13.57
N SER A 267 -5.96 -7.02 13.90
CA SER A 267 -6.41 -6.16 14.99
C SER A 267 -7.21 -4.96 14.46
N PRO A 268 -8.23 -4.51 15.21
CA PRO A 268 -9.02 -3.33 14.86
C PRO A 268 -8.18 -2.06 14.89
N GLN A 269 -8.17 -1.31 13.79
CA GLN A 269 -7.42 -0.06 13.66
C GLN A 269 -8.33 1.09 13.25
N PHE A 270 -8.30 2.17 14.00
CA PHE A 270 -8.80 3.49 13.63
C PHE A 270 -7.76 4.51 14.08
N LEU A 271 -7.11 5.15 13.11
CA LEU A 271 -6.04 6.10 13.40
C LEU A 271 -6.61 7.51 13.57
N GLU A 272 -5.83 8.38 14.20
CA GLU A 272 -6.19 9.80 14.36
C GLU A 272 -6.50 10.44 13.00
N PRO A 273 -7.67 11.09 12.84
CA PRO A 273 -7.97 11.84 11.63
C PRO A 273 -7.00 13.01 11.46
N ILE A 274 -6.46 13.17 10.26
CA ILE A 274 -5.48 14.22 9.93
C ILE A 274 -5.93 15.09 8.76
N PRO A 275 -5.58 16.38 8.69
CA PRO A 275 -5.83 17.18 7.52
C PRO A 275 -4.94 16.74 6.35
N PHE A 276 -5.50 16.71 5.10
CA PHE A 276 -4.71 16.46 3.90
C PHE A 276 -4.56 17.70 3.01
N VAL A 277 -5.42 18.71 3.19
CA VAL A 277 -5.33 20.00 2.49
C VAL A 277 -4.40 20.91 3.27
N ILE A 278 -3.11 20.84 2.93
CA ILE A 278 -2.05 21.62 3.58
C ILE A 278 -1.69 22.81 2.68
N LYS A 279 -1.60 24.00 3.27
CA LYS A 279 -1.25 25.21 2.51
C LYS A 279 0.13 25.08 1.86
N PRO A 280 0.31 25.49 0.59
CA PRO A 280 1.61 25.49 -0.07
C PRO A 280 2.64 26.34 0.67
N GLU A 281 3.90 25.90 0.64
CA GLU A 281 5.02 26.70 1.14
C GLU A 281 5.33 27.89 0.22
N LEU A 282 5.21 27.67 -1.10
CA LEU A 282 5.48 28.68 -2.12
C LEU A 282 4.24 29.48 -2.45
N SER A 283 4.35 30.81 -2.39
CA SER A 283 3.27 31.74 -2.78
C SER A 283 2.92 31.70 -4.27
N THR A 284 3.75 31.06 -5.09
CA THR A 284 3.53 30.86 -6.53
C THR A 284 2.54 29.74 -6.86
N VAL A 285 2.24 28.85 -5.90
CA VAL A 285 1.21 27.83 -6.08
C VAL A 285 -0.15 28.45 -5.82
N PRO A 286 -1.08 28.44 -6.79
CA PRO A 286 -2.41 29.03 -6.61
C PRO A 286 -3.19 28.19 -5.61
N PHE A 287 -3.46 28.77 -4.44
CA PHE A 287 -4.21 28.15 -3.36
C PHE A 287 -5.35 29.07 -2.93
N TYR A 288 -6.55 28.68 -3.26
CA TYR A 288 -7.75 29.49 -3.04
C TYR A 288 -8.51 29.03 -1.80
N ARG A 289 -9.52 29.81 -1.40
CA ARG A 289 -10.30 29.55 -0.18
C ARG A 289 -11.18 28.30 -0.25
N HIS A 290 -11.63 27.90 -1.46
CA HIS A 290 -12.53 26.77 -1.66
C HIS A 290 -11.73 25.59 -2.20
N ASN A 291 -11.43 24.61 -1.32
CA ASN A 291 -10.76 23.36 -1.63
C ASN A 291 -11.77 22.23 -1.49
N HIS A 292 -12.02 21.48 -2.57
CA HIS A 292 -13.14 20.54 -2.61
C HIS A 292 -12.96 19.42 -3.64
N GLN A 293 -13.87 18.43 -3.64
CA GLN A 293 -13.91 17.26 -4.53
C GLN A 293 -12.58 16.47 -4.53
N PRO A 294 -12.22 15.85 -3.41
CA PRO A 294 -11.01 15.06 -3.35
C PRO A 294 -11.08 13.79 -4.20
N SER A 295 -9.92 13.33 -4.57
CA SER A 295 -9.63 11.99 -5.03
C SER A 295 -8.38 11.47 -4.34
N VAL A 296 -8.27 10.17 -4.15
CA VAL A 296 -7.12 9.53 -3.49
C VAL A 296 -6.84 8.18 -4.12
N THR A 297 -5.56 7.85 -4.23
CA THR A 297 -5.10 6.51 -4.62
C THR A 297 -3.82 6.16 -3.86
N TRP A 298 -3.60 4.86 -3.73
CA TRP A 298 -2.33 4.33 -3.22
C TRP A 298 -1.31 4.23 -4.36
N CYS A 299 -0.02 4.25 -4.00
CA CYS A 299 1.13 4.08 -4.89
C CYS A 299 1.84 2.76 -4.58
N ALA A 300 2.53 2.17 -5.55
CA ALA A 300 3.25 0.92 -5.36
C ALA A 300 4.39 1.07 -4.32
N ASN A 301 4.98 2.27 -4.22
CA ASN A 301 5.98 2.62 -3.19
C ASN A 301 5.39 2.75 -1.76
N GLY A 302 4.07 2.56 -1.59
CA GLY A 302 3.38 2.64 -0.30
C GLY A 302 2.91 4.04 0.09
N ASP A 303 3.17 5.06 -0.72
CA ASP A 303 2.62 6.40 -0.54
C ASP A 303 1.13 6.45 -0.89
N LEU A 304 0.46 7.52 -0.46
CA LEU A 304 -0.84 7.94 -0.98
C LEU A 304 -0.68 9.25 -1.74
N VAL A 305 -1.40 9.40 -2.84
CA VAL A 305 -1.55 10.67 -3.56
C VAL A 305 -3.01 11.09 -3.48
N ALA A 306 -3.23 12.33 -3.03
CA ALA A 306 -4.52 12.99 -3.06
C ALA A 306 -4.49 14.12 -4.09
N ALA A 307 -5.63 14.35 -4.76
CA ALA A 307 -5.83 15.49 -5.64
C ALA A 307 -7.22 16.10 -5.39
N TRP A 308 -7.33 17.42 -5.49
CA TRP A 308 -8.58 18.14 -5.30
C TRP A 308 -8.54 19.46 -6.07
N PHE A 309 -9.70 20.04 -6.39
CA PHE A 309 -9.70 21.38 -6.95
C PHE A 309 -9.59 22.47 -5.89
N SER A 310 -8.94 23.57 -6.26
CA SER A 310 -8.87 24.81 -5.49
C SER A 310 -9.37 25.97 -6.35
N ALA A 311 -10.31 26.74 -5.83
CA ALA A 311 -10.96 27.84 -6.56
C ALA A 311 -11.44 28.94 -5.61
N ASN A 312 -11.62 30.16 -6.14
CA ASN A 312 -12.31 31.22 -5.41
C ASN A 312 -13.81 30.97 -5.36
N VAL A 313 -14.36 30.49 -6.47
CA VAL A 313 -15.77 30.11 -6.65
C VAL A 313 -15.82 28.83 -7.52
N GLU A 314 -16.76 27.95 -7.25
CA GLU A 314 -16.88 26.66 -7.91
C GLU A 314 -17.15 26.76 -9.42
N ASN A 315 -17.83 27.81 -9.85
CA ASN A 315 -18.18 28.09 -11.25
C ASN A 315 -17.12 28.95 -11.96
N GLY A 316 -15.97 29.19 -11.34
CA GLY A 316 -14.96 30.11 -11.88
C GLY A 316 -14.03 29.43 -12.87
N ARG A 317 -13.47 30.23 -13.79
CA ARG A 317 -12.46 29.78 -14.77
C ARG A 317 -11.05 29.68 -14.20
N GLY A 318 -10.76 30.35 -13.10
CA GLY A 318 -9.43 30.30 -12.45
C GLY A 318 -9.19 29.07 -11.57
N MET A 319 -9.96 28.00 -11.76
CA MET A 319 -9.84 26.78 -10.98
C MET A 319 -8.57 26.00 -11.32
N VAL A 320 -7.93 25.44 -10.31
CA VAL A 320 -6.78 24.53 -10.46
C VAL A 320 -7.02 23.24 -9.69
N VAL A 321 -6.36 22.16 -10.09
CA VAL A 321 -6.27 20.95 -9.29
C VAL A 321 -4.92 20.94 -8.57
N LEU A 322 -4.97 20.78 -7.27
CA LEU A 322 -3.80 20.63 -6.40
C LEU A 322 -3.65 19.18 -6.00
N SER A 323 -2.44 18.80 -5.60
CA SER A 323 -2.15 17.49 -5.02
C SER A 323 -1.32 17.60 -3.76
N SER A 324 -1.36 16.56 -2.96
CA SER A 324 -0.51 16.34 -1.81
C SER A 324 -0.19 14.84 -1.73
N ARG A 325 0.91 14.51 -1.07
CA ARG A 325 1.37 13.14 -0.90
C ARG A 325 1.51 12.83 0.59
N LEU A 326 0.96 11.72 1.03
CA LEU A 326 1.29 11.13 2.32
C LEU A 326 2.34 10.04 2.07
N LYS A 327 3.56 10.31 2.48
CA LYS A 327 4.64 9.33 2.35
C LYS A 327 4.37 8.14 3.26
N LYS A 328 4.79 6.96 2.84
CA LYS A 328 4.68 5.75 3.65
C LYS A 328 5.27 5.97 5.05
N GLY A 329 4.48 5.66 6.07
CA GLY A 329 4.90 5.82 7.46
C GLY A 329 4.87 7.25 8.00
N ALA A 330 4.51 8.24 7.19
CA ALA A 330 4.33 9.62 7.66
C ALA A 330 2.96 9.84 8.31
N ASP A 331 2.92 10.75 9.27
CA ASP A 331 1.69 11.17 9.95
C ASP A 331 1.12 12.50 9.39
N GLU A 332 1.82 13.12 8.46
CA GLU A 332 1.45 14.39 7.85
C GLU A 332 1.56 14.34 6.32
N TRP A 333 0.60 14.97 5.65
CA TRP A 333 0.62 15.17 4.21
C TRP A 333 1.59 16.27 3.83
N THR A 334 2.22 16.17 2.66
CA THR A 334 3.06 17.25 2.12
C THR A 334 2.24 18.51 1.86
N PRO A 335 2.86 19.70 1.86
CA PRO A 335 2.22 20.91 1.35
C PRO A 335 1.67 20.72 -0.07
N ALA A 336 0.57 21.41 -0.37
CA ALA A 336 -0.09 21.33 -1.66
C ALA A 336 0.80 21.82 -2.81
N GLU A 337 0.77 21.12 -3.93
CA GLU A 337 1.47 21.47 -5.17
C GLU A 337 0.47 21.56 -6.33
N LEU A 338 0.85 22.33 -7.38
CA LEU A 338 0.03 22.40 -8.58
C LEU A 338 0.08 21.05 -9.31
N PHE A 339 -1.06 20.43 -9.46
CA PHE A 339 -1.18 19.11 -10.07
C PHE A 339 -1.69 19.15 -11.52
N PHE A 340 -2.76 19.91 -11.76
CA PHE A 340 -3.33 20.05 -13.09
C PHE A 340 -4.05 21.39 -13.22
N SER A 341 -3.87 22.06 -14.34
CA SER A 341 -4.63 23.27 -14.68
C SER A 341 -4.70 23.43 -16.19
N VAL A 342 -5.75 24.07 -16.64
CA VAL A 342 -5.87 24.57 -18.01
C VAL A 342 -6.14 26.07 -17.87
N PRO A 343 -5.26 26.94 -18.41
CA PRO A 343 -5.38 28.39 -18.21
C PRO A 343 -6.76 28.92 -18.65
N ASP A 344 -7.38 29.73 -17.79
CA ASP A 344 -8.70 30.34 -18.01
C ASP A 344 -9.82 29.33 -18.31
N ARG A 345 -9.76 28.14 -17.66
CA ARG A 345 -10.79 27.09 -17.76
C ARG A 345 -11.24 26.63 -16.38
N ASN A 346 -12.47 26.12 -16.30
CA ASN A 346 -12.92 25.33 -15.18
C ASN A 346 -12.45 23.88 -15.36
N VAL A 347 -11.87 23.30 -14.32
CA VAL A 347 -11.35 21.93 -14.32
C VAL A 347 -11.99 21.10 -13.20
N THR A 348 -13.31 21.27 -13.04
CA THR A 348 -14.08 20.61 -11.99
C THR A 348 -14.10 19.09 -12.15
N GLY A 349 -13.94 18.41 -11.03
CA GLY A 349 -14.00 16.97 -10.93
C GLY A 349 -12.63 16.34 -11.22
N THR A 350 -12.16 15.55 -10.28
CA THR A 350 -10.90 14.81 -10.41
C THR A 350 -11.08 13.38 -9.89
N SER A 351 -10.45 12.41 -10.54
CA SER A 351 -10.39 11.01 -10.10
C SER A 351 -8.99 10.46 -10.31
N LEU A 352 -8.48 9.79 -9.28
CA LEU A 352 -7.24 9.02 -9.31
C LEU A 352 -7.59 7.55 -9.18
N PHE A 353 -6.93 6.72 -9.96
CA PHE A 353 -7.15 5.27 -9.95
C PHE A 353 -5.84 4.53 -10.20
N ASN A 354 -5.47 3.61 -9.30
CA ASN A 354 -4.37 2.68 -9.50
C ASN A 354 -4.92 1.33 -9.97
N ASP A 355 -4.42 0.83 -11.10
CA ASP A 355 -4.87 -0.44 -11.70
C ASP A 355 -4.27 -1.69 -11.03
N GLY A 356 -3.37 -1.50 -10.06
CA GLY A 356 -2.64 -2.59 -9.40
C GLY A 356 -1.56 -3.23 -10.28
N LYS A 357 -1.25 -2.65 -11.45
CA LYS A 357 -0.29 -3.17 -12.43
C LYS A 357 0.83 -2.18 -12.74
N GLY A 358 0.97 -1.13 -11.91
CA GLY A 358 2.00 -0.10 -12.06
C GLY A 358 1.53 1.16 -12.80
N HIS A 359 0.24 1.29 -13.10
CA HIS A 359 -0.32 2.49 -13.71
C HIS A 359 -1.24 3.22 -12.75
N ILE A 360 -1.04 4.53 -12.62
CA ILE A 360 -1.99 5.44 -11.97
C ILE A 360 -2.63 6.32 -13.04
N PHE A 361 -3.94 6.28 -13.12
CA PHE A 361 -4.73 7.10 -14.04
C PHE A 361 -5.29 8.31 -13.31
N HIS A 362 -5.25 9.47 -13.97
CA HIS A 362 -5.91 10.69 -13.56
C HIS A 362 -6.93 11.11 -14.59
N PHE A 363 -8.18 11.26 -14.18
CA PHE A 363 -9.29 11.76 -14.99
C PHE A 363 -9.72 13.13 -14.51
N ASN A 364 -10.05 14.02 -15.44
CA ASN A 364 -10.52 15.38 -15.11
C ASN A 364 -11.49 15.90 -16.17
N GLY A 365 -12.43 16.71 -15.75
CA GLY A 365 -13.24 17.51 -16.66
C GLY A 365 -12.50 18.78 -17.09
N VAL A 366 -12.65 19.20 -18.33
CA VAL A 366 -12.14 20.48 -18.84
C VAL A 366 -13.27 21.22 -19.54
N GLU A 367 -13.54 22.42 -19.08
CA GLU A 367 -14.62 23.28 -19.56
C GLU A 367 -14.51 23.68 -21.03
N ALA A 368 -15.67 23.75 -21.71
CA ALA A 368 -15.78 24.31 -23.04
C ALA A 368 -16.55 25.64 -23.06
N ALA A 369 -17.51 25.87 -22.16
CA ALA A 369 -18.53 26.94 -22.27
C ALA A 369 -18.65 27.85 -21.04
N GLY A 370 -17.73 27.83 -20.10
CA GLY A 370 -17.65 28.79 -19.01
C GLY A 370 -18.05 28.32 -17.63
N ASP A 371 -18.53 27.08 -17.47
CA ASP A 371 -18.93 26.54 -16.19
C ASP A 371 -18.68 25.03 -16.09
N TRP A 372 -18.95 24.42 -14.92
CA TRP A 372 -18.78 23.02 -14.65
C TRP A 372 -19.81 22.09 -15.34
N GLN A 373 -20.70 22.62 -16.20
CA GLN A 373 -21.77 21.84 -16.81
C GLN A 373 -21.42 21.30 -18.19
N ASN A 374 -20.45 21.90 -18.88
CA ASN A 374 -20.07 21.55 -20.24
C ASN A 374 -18.58 21.21 -20.30
N LEU A 375 -18.25 19.99 -19.92
CA LEU A 375 -16.88 19.52 -19.74
C LEU A 375 -16.53 18.43 -20.77
N ALA A 376 -15.37 18.54 -21.41
CA ALA A 376 -14.73 17.39 -22.04
C ALA A 376 -14.06 16.53 -20.97
N LEU A 377 -14.08 15.21 -21.16
CA LEU A 377 -13.37 14.28 -20.28
C LEU A 377 -11.96 14.06 -20.79
N VAL A 378 -10.97 14.36 -19.95
CA VAL A 378 -9.56 14.14 -20.24
C VAL A 378 -8.97 13.10 -19.30
N MET A 379 -7.90 12.43 -19.76
CA MET A 379 -7.15 11.46 -18.99
C MET A 379 -5.66 11.67 -19.17
N ARG A 380 -4.87 11.38 -18.16
CA ARG A 380 -3.42 11.19 -18.20
C ARG A 380 -3.03 10.05 -17.27
N GLU A 381 -1.84 9.50 -17.47
CA GLU A 381 -1.35 8.37 -16.71
C GLU A 381 0.06 8.62 -16.17
N SER A 382 0.38 7.95 -15.07
CA SER A 382 1.69 7.86 -14.47
C SER A 382 2.09 6.40 -14.33
N VAL A 383 3.38 6.11 -14.55
CA VAL A 383 4.01 4.80 -14.37
C VAL A 383 5.14 4.83 -13.34
N ASP A 384 5.21 5.91 -12.57
CA ASP A 384 6.25 6.19 -11.57
C ASP A 384 5.66 6.71 -10.26
N ASP A 385 4.57 6.08 -9.80
CA ASP A 385 3.89 6.42 -8.54
C ASP A 385 3.41 7.89 -8.45
N GLY A 386 3.02 8.45 -9.60
CA GLY A 386 2.50 9.80 -9.67
C GLY A 386 3.57 10.90 -9.55
N MET A 387 4.85 10.55 -9.76
CA MET A 387 5.94 11.54 -9.79
C MET A 387 5.98 12.31 -11.09
N SER A 388 5.65 11.66 -12.19
CA SER A 388 5.45 12.31 -13.49
C SER A 388 4.18 11.81 -14.18
N TRP A 389 3.68 12.60 -15.12
CA TRP A 389 2.40 12.35 -15.79
C TRP A 389 2.52 12.53 -17.30
N SER A 390 1.87 11.66 -18.04
CA SER A 390 1.74 11.80 -19.49
C SER A 390 1.03 13.11 -19.86
N ARG A 391 1.14 13.51 -21.12
CA ARG A 391 0.31 14.62 -21.65
C ARG A 391 -1.17 14.24 -21.53
N PRO A 392 -2.05 15.19 -21.14
CA PRO A 392 -3.47 14.92 -21.11
C PRO A 392 -3.99 14.62 -22.52
N ARG A 393 -4.86 13.63 -22.63
CA ARG A 393 -5.59 13.32 -23.87
C ARG A 393 -7.10 13.35 -23.63
N ILE A 394 -7.84 13.82 -24.60
CA ILE A 394 -9.30 13.81 -24.56
C ILE A 394 -9.76 12.37 -24.82
N ILE A 395 -10.61 11.85 -23.93
CA ILE A 395 -11.23 10.53 -24.07
C ILE A 395 -12.71 10.61 -24.40
N GLU A 396 -13.36 11.73 -24.08
CA GLU A 396 -14.70 12.07 -24.52
C GLU A 396 -14.76 13.56 -24.90
N PRO A 397 -14.83 13.89 -26.20
CA PRO A 397 -14.84 15.27 -26.67
C PRO A 397 -16.22 15.93 -26.66
N GLU A 398 -17.30 15.19 -26.40
CA GLU A 398 -18.66 15.72 -26.44
C GLU A 398 -18.94 16.67 -25.27
N HIS A 399 -19.01 17.96 -25.55
CA HIS A 399 -19.23 19.00 -24.56
C HIS A 399 -20.72 19.31 -24.30
N ALA A 400 -21.64 18.74 -25.05
CA ALA A 400 -23.08 18.95 -24.84
C ALA A 400 -23.60 18.17 -23.64
N LYS A 401 -22.79 17.26 -23.10
CA LYS A 401 -23.06 16.47 -21.90
C LYS A 401 -22.24 16.99 -20.74
N ARG A 402 -22.72 16.75 -19.54
CA ARG A 402 -21.96 17.04 -18.33
C ARG A 402 -21.02 15.88 -18.02
N HIS A 403 -19.74 16.10 -18.21
CA HIS A 403 -18.69 15.12 -17.87
C HIS A 403 -17.96 15.53 -16.58
N GLN A 404 -18.68 15.99 -15.57
CA GLN A 404 -18.08 16.25 -14.26
C GLN A 404 -17.61 14.93 -13.68
N VAL A 405 -16.31 14.76 -13.60
CA VAL A 405 -15.66 13.54 -13.14
C VAL A 405 -16.00 13.25 -11.69
N ILE A 406 -16.38 12.01 -11.42
CA ILE A 406 -16.65 11.50 -10.06
C ILE A 406 -15.47 10.63 -9.65
N SER A 407 -14.90 10.88 -8.47
CA SER A 407 -13.88 10.00 -7.87
C SER A 407 -14.49 8.64 -7.53
N GLY A 408 -13.81 7.57 -7.89
CA GLY A 408 -14.28 6.20 -7.69
C GLY A 408 -14.25 5.36 -8.97
N THR A 409 -13.26 5.60 -9.85
CA THR A 409 -12.93 4.69 -10.97
C THR A 409 -12.71 3.29 -10.43
N ILE A 410 -13.25 2.30 -11.11
CA ILE A 410 -13.08 0.87 -10.76
C ILE A 410 -12.57 0.06 -11.94
N SER A 411 -12.02 -1.13 -11.64
CA SER A 411 -11.84 -2.20 -12.63
C SER A 411 -12.61 -3.45 -12.19
N ASP A 412 -13.04 -4.24 -13.18
CA ASP A 412 -13.68 -5.54 -12.94
C ASP A 412 -12.67 -6.71 -13.12
N SER A 413 -13.13 -7.92 -12.87
CA SER A 413 -12.31 -9.15 -12.98
C SER A 413 -11.79 -9.43 -14.39
N ARG A 414 -12.35 -8.77 -15.42
CA ARG A 414 -11.91 -8.84 -16.82
C ARG A 414 -10.82 -7.82 -17.14
N GLY A 415 -10.54 -6.90 -16.19
CA GLY A 415 -9.66 -5.76 -16.38
C GLY A 415 -10.30 -4.59 -17.15
N TRP A 416 -11.63 -4.59 -17.32
CA TRP A 416 -12.32 -3.44 -17.86
C TRP A 416 -12.36 -2.33 -16.81
N MET A 417 -12.11 -1.11 -17.26
CA MET A 417 -12.15 0.09 -16.38
C MET A 417 -13.44 0.87 -16.62
N TYR A 418 -13.96 1.45 -15.54
CA TYR A 418 -15.20 2.22 -15.52
C TYR A 418 -14.96 3.56 -14.82
N GLN A 419 -15.00 4.65 -15.58
CA GLN A 419 -14.92 6.01 -15.06
C GLN A 419 -16.33 6.61 -14.99
N LEU A 420 -16.72 7.09 -13.82
CA LEU A 420 -18.01 7.74 -13.61
C LEU A 420 -17.93 9.24 -13.90
N CYS A 421 -19.00 9.76 -14.50
CA CYS A 421 -19.25 11.18 -14.67
C CYS A 421 -20.72 11.49 -14.40
N ASP A 422 -21.02 12.73 -13.97
CA ASP A 422 -22.41 13.18 -13.95
C ASP A 422 -22.92 13.28 -15.40
N ALA A 423 -24.16 12.85 -15.66
CA ALA A 423 -24.66 12.65 -17.02
C ALA A 423 -25.13 13.93 -17.69
N GLY A 424 -25.90 14.76 -17.00
CA GLY A 424 -26.56 15.93 -17.60
C GLY A 424 -26.30 17.22 -16.87
N PRO A 425 -26.54 18.37 -17.52
CA PRO A 425 -26.23 19.70 -16.98
C PRO A 425 -27.08 20.11 -15.78
N GLY A 426 -28.25 19.56 -15.58
CA GLY A 426 -29.21 20.01 -14.55
C GLY A 426 -28.95 19.46 -13.13
N GLY A 427 -28.04 18.51 -12.94
CA GLY A 427 -27.78 17.87 -11.65
C GLY A 427 -28.84 16.84 -11.24
N ASN A 428 -29.86 16.57 -12.07
CA ASN A 428 -30.92 15.60 -11.83
C ASN A 428 -30.91 14.45 -12.85
N ASP A 429 -29.95 14.43 -13.76
CA ASP A 429 -29.94 13.52 -14.90
C ASP A 429 -29.20 12.22 -14.60
N GLY A 430 -28.77 12.06 -13.35
CA GLY A 430 -28.05 10.89 -12.89
C GLY A 430 -26.56 10.90 -13.25
N ALA A 431 -25.94 9.74 -13.23
CA ALA A 431 -24.54 9.55 -13.61
C ALA A 431 -24.41 8.59 -14.81
N SER A 432 -23.39 8.82 -15.63
CA SER A 432 -22.99 7.94 -16.73
C SER A 432 -21.64 7.27 -16.42
N ILE A 433 -21.30 6.27 -17.21
CA ILE A 433 -20.00 5.59 -17.13
C ILE A 433 -19.30 5.64 -18.48
N HIS A 434 -18.00 5.84 -18.45
CA HIS A 434 -17.13 5.65 -19.61
C HIS A 434 -16.36 4.34 -19.39
N ILE A 435 -16.31 3.48 -20.40
CA ILE A 435 -15.79 2.13 -20.30
C ILE A 435 -14.56 1.99 -21.20
N SER A 436 -13.47 1.48 -20.63
CA SER A 436 -12.32 1.00 -21.39
C SER A 436 -12.16 -0.51 -21.22
N LYS A 437 -11.88 -1.21 -22.32
CA LYS A 437 -11.66 -2.67 -22.37
C LYS A 437 -10.22 -3.05 -22.68
N ASP A 438 -9.37 -2.07 -22.89
CA ASP A 438 -8.02 -2.21 -23.46
C ASP A 438 -6.95 -1.50 -22.62
N GLY A 439 -7.17 -1.40 -21.30
CA GLY A 439 -6.22 -0.78 -20.38
C GLY A 439 -6.15 0.73 -20.52
N GLY A 440 -7.28 1.38 -20.79
CA GLY A 440 -7.38 2.84 -20.88
C GLY A 440 -7.02 3.43 -22.23
N LYS A 441 -6.72 2.61 -23.27
CA LYS A 441 -6.34 3.12 -24.60
C LYS A 441 -7.53 3.73 -25.32
N THR A 442 -8.67 3.05 -25.31
CA THR A 442 -9.93 3.55 -25.90
C THR A 442 -11.05 3.54 -24.87
N TRP A 443 -11.99 4.46 -25.04
CA TRP A 443 -13.13 4.65 -24.15
C TRP A 443 -14.42 4.83 -24.94
N TYR A 444 -15.54 4.41 -24.40
CA TYR A 444 -16.86 4.64 -24.96
C TYR A 444 -17.90 4.85 -23.87
N ASP A 445 -18.91 5.67 -24.18
CA ASP A 445 -20.07 5.94 -23.33
C ASP A 445 -21.26 5.08 -23.79
N PRO A 446 -21.73 4.11 -23.00
CA PRO A 446 -22.90 3.30 -23.37
C PRO A 446 -24.23 4.08 -23.37
N TRP A 447 -24.25 5.26 -22.74
CA TRP A 447 -25.45 6.11 -22.70
C TRP A 447 -25.69 6.87 -24.01
N ASP A 448 -24.69 7.22 -24.74
CA ASP A 448 -24.61 8.06 -25.93
C ASP A 448 -25.96 8.45 -26.56
N GLY A 449 -26.43 9.67 -26.29
CA GLY A 449 -27.63 10.28 -26.91
C GLY A 449 -28.99 9.67 -26.53
N LYS A 450 -29.05 8.76 -25.55
CA LYS A 450 -30.33 8.18 -25.12
C LYS A 450 -31.12 9.16 -24.24
N PRO A 451 -32.46 9.07 -24.26
CA PRO A 451 -33.29 9.90 -23.37
C PRO A 451 -32.99 9.67 -21.90
N LEU A 452 -33.14 10.72 -21.10
CA LEU A 452 -33.07 10.62 -19.65
C LEU A 452 -34.21 9.75 -19.10
N PRO A 453 -33.92 8.88 -18.12
CA PRO A 453 -34.92 7.97 -17.57
C PRO A 453 -35.80 8.62 -16.49
N ASP A 454 -36.92 7.95 -16.21
CA ASP A 454 -37.72 8.16 -15.00
C ASP A 454 -37.13 7.30 -13.87
N PHE A 455 -36.52 7.93 -12.87
CA PHE A 455 -35.89 7.24 -11.74
C PHE A 455 -36.93 6.84 -10.68
N ALA A 456 -37.63 5.73 -10.91
CA ALA A 456 -38.63 5.21 -10.00
C ALA A 456 -38.43 3.71 -9.75
N GLU A 457 -39.02 3.20 -8.66
CA GLU A 457 -38.93 1.79 -8.26
C GLU A 457 -39.36 0.84 -9.41
N GLY A 458 -38.48 -0.11 -9.74
CA GLY A 458 -38.70 -1.12 -10.79
C GLY A 458 -38.56 -0.60 -12.22
N LYS A 459 -38.37 0.70 -12.46
CA LYS A 459 -38.17 1.26 -13.78
C LYS A 459 -36.77 0.93 -14.31
N LYS A 460 -36.60 1.09 -15.63
CA LYS A 460 -35.31 0.93 -16.32
C LYS A 460 -34.95 2.19 -17.09
N GLY A 461 -33.66 2.41 -17.22
CA GLY A 461 -33.15 3.54 -18.00
C GLY A 461 -31.70 3.38 -18.41
N SER A 462 -31.14 4.40 -19.00
CA SER A 462 -29.81 4.41 -19.63
C SER A 462 -28.70 5.02 -18.77
N THR A 463 -29.05 5.73 -17.68
CA THR A 463 -28.10 6.33 -16.75
C THR A 463 -28.30 5.75 -15.34
N ILE A 464 -27.31 5.91 -14.47
CA ILE A 464 -27.38 5.59 -13.05
C ILE A 464 -28.28 6.62 -12.36
N ALA A 465 -29.18 6.17 -11.48
CA ALA A 465 -30.00 7.08 -10.68
C ALA A 465 -29.16 7.81 -9.64
N GLY A 466 -29.23 9.14 -9.65
CA GLY A 466 -28.46 10.02 -8.77
C GLY A 466 -27.09 10.39 -9.31
N ILE A 467 -26.70 11.66 -9.05
CA ILE A 467 -25.39 12.19 -9.39
C ILE A 467 -24.34 11.80 -8.33
N HIS A 468 -23.07 12.04 -8.63
CA HIS A 468 -21.94 11.69 -7.74
C HIS A 468 -22.02 10.26 -7.23
N ALA A 469 -22.39 9.34 -8.12
CA ALA A 469 -22.61 7.94 -7.79
C ALA A 469 -21.30 7.21 -7.45
N GLY A 470 -21.40 6.23 -6.56
CA GLY A 470 -20.40 5.19 -6.38
C GLY A 470 -20.79 3.93 -7.18
N LEU A 471 -19.81 3.20 -7.69
CA LEU A 471 -19.98 2.03 -8.54
C LEU A 471 -19.15 0.86 -8.03
N VAL A 472 -19.70 -0.35 -8.11
CA VAL A 472 -18.95 -1.61 -7.92
C VAL A 472 -19.32 -2.64 -8.96
N ALA A 473 -18.34 -3.45 -9.37
CA ALA A 473 -18.58 -4.67 -10.10
C ALA A 473 -18.86 -5.82 -9.11
N ARG A 474 -19.97 -6.51 -9.28
CA ARG A 474 -20.34 -7.69 -8.49
C ARG A 474 -19.63 -8.94 -9.02
N ARG A 475 -19.56 -9.99 -8.20
CA ARG A 475 -18.94 -11.26 -8.59
C ARG A 475 -19.67 -11.98 -9.71
N ASP A 476 -20.97 -11.73 -9.89
CA ASP A 476 -21.78 -12.26 -10.99
C ASP A 476 -21.59 -11.49 -12.33
N GLY A 477 -20.69 -10.49 -12.34
CA GLY A 477 -20.41 -9.64 -13.49
C GLY A 477 -21.39 -8.48 -13.67
N SER A 478 -22.42 -8.35 -12.85
CA SER A 478 -23.32 -7.18 -12.86
C SER A 478 -22.62 -5.97 -12.22
N LEU A 479 -23.12 -4.78 -12.56
CA LEU A 479 -22.70 -3.51 -11.95
C LEU A 479 -23.78 -3.04 -10.98
N MET A 480 -23.37 -2.52 -9.81
CA MET A 480 -24.27 -1.90 -8.85
C MET A 480 -23.77 -0.49 -8.53
N ALA A 481 -24.69 0.47 -8.53
CA ALA A 481 -24.38 1.86 -8.17
C ALA A 481 -25.38 2.41 -7.15
N LEU A 482 -24.88 3.32 -6.31
CA LEU A 482 -25.66 4.14 -5.38
C LEU A 482 -25.37 5.63 -5.69
N GLY A 483 -26.40 6.49 -5.69
CA GLY A 483 -26.24 7.87 -6.10
C GLY A 483 -26.80 8.89 -5.11
N ARG A 484 -26.43 10.17 -5.30
CA ARG A 484 -26.96 11.33 -4.59
C ARG A 484 -28.12 11.96 -5.37
N GLY A 485 -29.13 12.43 -4.67
CA GLY A 485 -30.36 12.95 -5.32
C GLY A 485 -31.19 11.85 -5.96
N ASN A 486 -32.16 12.20 -6.78
CA ASN A 486 -33.07 11.25 -7.45
C ASN A 486 -33.56 10.14 -6.52
N SER A 487 -33.84 10.47 -5.25
CA SER A 487 -34.24 9.52 -4.23
C SER A 487 -35.53 8.79 -4.63
N ILE A 488 -35.57 7.48 -4.37
CA ILE A 488 -36.68 6.60 -4.73
C ILE A 488 -37.50 6.31 -3.48
N VAL A 489 -38.83 6.33 -3.61
CA VAL A 489 -39.74 5.98 -2.51
C VAL A 489 -39.79 4.46 -2.37
N GLY A 490 -39.40 3.98 -1.20
CA GLY A 490 -39.45 2.56 -0.88
C GLY A 490 -40.84 2.06 -0.48
N LYS A 491 -40.93 0.77 -0.21
CA LYS A 491 -42.17 0.13 0.25
C LYS A 491 -42.68 0.63 1.61
N ASP A 492 -41.82 1.24 2.40
CA ASP A 492 -42.10 1.89 3.67
C ASP A 492 -42.68 3.31 3.51
N GLY A 493 -42.85 3.78 2.27
CA GLY A 493 -43.32 5.11 1.94
C GLY A 493 -42.29 6.24 2.14
N LYS A 494 -41.05 5.92 2.51
CA LYS A 494 -39.98 6.90 2.71
C LYS A 494 -39.09 7.01 1.49
N LYS A 495 -38.41 8.15 1.36
CA LYS A 495 -37.37 8.37 0.36
C LYS A 495 -36.06 7.70 0.80
N HIS A 496 -35.45 6.98 -0.13
CA HIS A 496 -34.17 6.30 0.05
C HIS A 496 -33.16 6.74 -0.99
N MET A 497 -31.89 6.53 -0.71
CA MET A 497 -30.81 6.66 -1.69
C MET A 497 -31.12 5.72 -2.87
N PRO A 498 -31.06 6.20 -4.12
CA PRO A 498 -31.35 5.37 -5.28
C PRO A 498 -30.27 4.32 -5.47
N MET A 499 -30.66 3.11 -5.83
CA MET A 499 -29.80 2.03 -6.25
C MET A 499 -30.08 1.69 -7.71
N SER A 500 -29.03 1.48 -8.48
CA SER A 500 -29.09 1.11 -9.90
C SER A 500 -28.30 -0.17 -10.12
N VAL A 501 -28.88 -1.15 -10.83
CA VAL A 501 -28.20 -2.41 -11.16
C VAL A 501 -28.27 -2.63 -12.66
N SER A 502 -27.09 -2.95 -13.25
CA SER A 502 -26.96 -3.28 -14.67
C SER A 502 -26.42 -4.71 -14.84
N TYR A 503 -27.07 -5.49 -15.72
CA TYR A 503 -26.66 -6.84 -16.11
C TYR A 503 -26.10 -6.90 -17.53
N ASP A 504 -25.96 -5.76 -18.21
CA ASP A 504 -25.56 -5.64 -19.60
C ASP A 504 -24.37 -4.68 -19.79
N ASN A 505 -23.49 -4.61 -18.77
CA ASN A 505 -22.30 -3.77 -18.73
C ASN A 505 -22.61 -2.28 -18.87
N GLY A 506 -23.65 -1.79 -18.15
CA GLY A 506 -23.98 -0.38 -18.07
C GLY A 506 -24.80 0.17 -19.24
N LYS A 507 -25.27 -0.67 -20.17
CA LYS A 507 -26.14 -0.23 -21.28
C LYS A 507 -27.54 0.10 -20.80
N SER A 508 -28.02 -0.60 -19.79
CA SER A 508 -29.28 -0.32 -19.12
C SER A 508 -29.17 -0.59 -17.61
N TRP A 509 -29.97 0.15 -16.84
CA TRP A 509 -30.02 0.10 -15.39
C TRP A 509 -31.44 -0.12 -14.90
N THR A 510 -31.61 -0.96 -13.91
CA THR A 510 -32.89 -1.13 -13.18
C THR A 510 -32.78 -0.39 -11.84
N TYR A 511 -33.81 0.40 -11.50
CA TYR A 511 -33.80 1.28 -10.34
C TYR A 511 -34.60 0.70 -9.18
N SER A 512 -34.11 0.93 -7.96
CA SER A 512 -34.80 0.56 -6.73
C SER A 512 -34.40 1.49 -5.58
N ALA A 513 -35.25 1.56 -4.57
CA ALA A 513 -34.90 2.16 -3.29
C ALA A 513 -33.87 1.29 -2.57
N SER A 514 -32.76 1.86 -2.12
CA SER A 514 -31.81 1.15 -1.26
C SER A 514 -32.32 1.13 0.19
N VAL A 515 -31.55 0.50 1.08
CA VAL A 515 -31.81 0.52 2.54
C VAL A 515 -31.19 1.73 3.24
N PHE A 516 -30.63 2.67 2.49
CA PHE A 516 -29.89 3.81 3.02
C PHE A 516 -30.69 5.12 2.92
N PRO A 517 -30.49 6.05 3.87
CA PRO A 517 -31.07 7.36 3.77
C PRO A 517 -30.52 8.12 2.55
N PRO A 518 -31.33 9.03 1.96
CA PRO A 518 -30.86 9.85 0.86
C PRO A 518 -29.83 10.86 1.34
N ILE A 519 -28.85 11.19 0.47
CA ILE A 519 -27.88 12.26 0.66
C ILE A 519 -28.12 13.38 -0.33
N ASP A 520 -27.63 14.59 -0.01
CA ASP A 520 -27.91 15.80 -0.76
C ASP A 520 -26.67 16.71 -0.91
N GLY A 521 -26.86 17.97 -1.35
CA GLY A 521 -25.81 18.94 -1.64
C GLY A 521 -24.76 19.06 -0.53
N GLY A 522 -23.48 19.07 -0.90
CA GLY A 522 -22.37 19.05 0.05
C GLY A 522 -22.00 17.65 0.58
N GLN A 523 -22.67 16.59 0.09
CA GLN A 523 -22.37 15.20 0.45
C GLN A 523 -22.08 14.37 -0.81
N ARG A 524 -21.09 13.49 -0.74
CA ARG A 524 -20.78 12.46 -1.75
C ARG A 524 -20.38 11.18 -1.03
N LEU A 525 -20.87 10.04 -1.50
CA LEU A 525 -20.61 8.74 -0.94
C LEU A 525 -19.32 8.11 -1.52
N VAL A 526 -18.83 7.05 -0.87
CA VAL A 526 -17.87 6.09 -1.41
C VAL A 526 -18.54 4.72 -1.42
N LEU A 527 -18.52 4.03 -2.54
CA LEU A 527 -18.94 2.63 -2.68
C LEU A 527 -17.77 1.87 -3.34
N MET A 528 -17.24 0.87 -2.65
CA MET A 528 -16.09 0.13 -3.15
C MET A 528 -16.10 -1.32 -2.68
N ARG A 529 -15.35 -2.18 -3.38
CA ARG A 529 -15.02 -3.52 -2.92
C ARG A 529 -13.72 -3.48 -2.12
N LEU A 530 -13.73 -4.06 -0.94
CA LEU A 530 -12.52 -4.23 -0.14
C LEU A 530 -11.68 -5.40 -0.65
N LEU A 531 -10.38 -5.36 -0.38
CA LEU A 531 -9.43 -6.42 -0.74
C LEU A 531 -9.80 -7.76 -0.11
N GLU A 532 -10.42 -7.75 1.07
CA GLU A 532 -10.92 -8.92 1.79
C GLU A 532 -12.19 -9.52 1.14
N GLY A 533 -12.80 -8.81 0.19
CA GLY A 533 -13.91 -9.27 -0.63
C GLY A 533 -15.27 -8.63 -0.42
N PRO A 534 -15.67 -8.14 0.76
CA PRO A 534 -16.98 -7.52 0.96
C PRO A 534 -17.10 -6.16 0.26
N LEU A 535 -18.32 -5.71 0.05
CA LEU A 535 -18.62 -4.35 -0.40
C LEU A 535 -18.70 -3.42 0.80
N MET A 536 -18.17 -2.20 0.64
CA MET A 536 -18.23 -1.14 1.64
C MET A 536 -18.89 0.10 1.06
N LEU A 537 -19.82 0.67 1.82
CA LEU A 537 -20.38 2.00 1.60
C LEU A 537 -19.92 2.92 2.73
N VAL A 538 -19.45 4.12 2.39
CA VAL A 538 -19.32 5.24 3.33
C VAL A 538 -20.28 6.34 2.88
N SER A 539 -21.13 6.79 3.78
CA SER A 539 -22.19 7.77 3.49
C SER A 539 -22.57 8.56 4.75
N PHE A 540 -23.67 9.29 4.71
CA PHE A 540 -24.12 10.13 5.81
C PHE A 540 -25.52 9.70 6.27
N THR A 541 -25.77 9.82 7.58
CA THR A 541 -27.04 9.44 8.21
C THR A 541 -28.20 10.35 7.80
N ASP A 542 -27.92 11.59 7.47
CA ASP A 542 -28.88 12.65 7.13
C ASP A 542 -28.17 13.86 6.53
N HIS A 543 -28.94 14.85 6.07
CA HIS A 543 -28.42 16.16 5.70
C HIS A 543 -28.78 17.19 6.77
N PRO A 544 -27.82 17.84 7.46
CA PRO A 544 -28.07 18.67 8.63
C PRO A 544 -29.06 19.83 8.44
N GLN A 545 -29.19 20.34 7.21
CA GLN A 545 -30.03 21.51 6.88
C GLN A 545 -31.29 21.14 6.09
N ARG A 546 -31.43 19.91 5.57
CA ARG A 546 -32.52 19.51 4.66
C ARG A 546 -33.36 18.35 5.17
N THR A 547 -32.79 17.52 6.05
CA THR A 547 -33.53 16.46 6.72
C THR A 547 -34.27 17.03 7.92
N PRO A 548 -35.61 16.82 8.05
CA PRO A 548 -36.37 17.23 9.22
C PRO A 548 -35.74 16.65 10.50
N GLU A 549 -35.77 17.41 11.58
CA GLU A 549 -35.11 17.03 12.84
C GLU A 549 -35.62 15.68 13.40
N SER A 550 -36.90 15.39 13.22
CA SER A 550 -37.51 14.10 13.59
C SER A 550 -36.87 12.90 12.89
N ASP A 551 -36.37 13.11 11.65
CA ASP A 551 -35.87 12.06 10.75
C ASP A 551 -34.33 11.99 10.73
N ARG A 552 -33.65 12.91 11.45
CA ARG A 552 -32.18 12.95 11.49
C ARG A 552 -31.59 11.80 12.28
N GLY A 553 -30.40 11.36 11.85
CA GLY A 553 -29.61 10.32 12.49
C GLY A 553 -30.06 8.91 12.15
N MET A 554 -29.22 7.95 12.45
CA MET A 554 -29.45 6.51 12.32
C MET A 554 -29.24 5.80 13.64
N VAL A 555 -29.88 4.63 13.82
CA VAL A 555 -29.64 3.76 14.96
C VAL A 555 -28.46 2.84 14.63
N PHE A 556 -27.47 2.80 15.50
CA PHE A 556 -26.32 1.91 15.47
C PHE A 556 -26.36 0.96 16.66
N THR A 557 -25.84 -0.24 16.48
CA THR A 557 -25.70 -1.23 17.54
C THR A 557 -24.22 -1.42 17.84
N ASP A 558 -23.84 -1.29 19.11
CA ASP A 558 -22.45 -1.50 19.55
C ASP A 558 -22.15 -2.99 19.79
N ASN A 559 -20.90 -3.29 20.20
CA ASN A 559 -20.44 -4.66 20.43
C ASN A 559 -21.15 -5.39 21.58
N GLU A 560 -21.78 -4.63 22.48
CA GLU A 560 -22.56 -5.18 23.59
C GLU A 560 -24.06 -5.29 23.26
N GLY A 561 -24.44 -5.03 22.00
CA GLY A 561 -25.82 -5.06 21.52
C GLY A 561 -26.67 -3.86 21.95
N ARG A 562 -26.08 -2.80 22.50
CA ARG A 562 -26.79 -1.59 22.89
C ARG A 562 -27.02 -0.71 21.68
N GLN A 563 -28.21 -0.18 21.57
CA GLN A 563 -28.59 0.72 20.50
C GLN A 563 -28.38 2.19 20.93
N HIS A 564 -27.77 2.96 20.04
CA HIS A 564 -27.65 4.40 20.19
C HIS A 564 -27.94 5.11 18.87
N LYS A 565 -28.43 6.32 18.92
CA LYS A 565 -28.64 7.17 17.75
C LYS A 565 -27.35 7.93 17.46
N GLY A 566 -26.90 7.87 16.19
CA GLY A 566 -25.69 8.54 15.73
C GLY A 566 -25.96 9.45 14.52
N TYR A 567 -25.11 10.45 14.31
CA TYR A 567 -25.26 11.50 13.32
C TYR A 567 -23.97 11.70 12.52
N GLY A 568 -24.09 11.90 11.22
CA GLY A 568 -22.98 12.21 10.33
C GLY A 568 -22.49 11.00 9.53
N MET A 569 -21.20 10.96 9.24
CA MET A 569 -20.59 9.96 8.37
C MET A 569 -20.59 8.57 9.02
N TYR A 570 -21.00 7.56 8.26
CA TYR A 570 -21.00 6.16 8.69
C TYR A 570 -20.47 5.24 7.61
N VAL A 571 -20.05 4.05 8.01
CA VAL A 571 -19.66 2.95 7.13
C VAL A 571 -20.66 1.79 7.25
N ALA A 572 -20.95 1.14 6.11
CA ALA A 572 -21.74 -0.09 6.05
C ALA A 572 -21.00 -1.13 5.22
N VAL A 573 -21.14 -2.43 5.59
CA VAL A 573 -20.47 -3.55 4.91
C VAL A 573 -21.50 -4.61 4.51
N SER A 574 -21.35 -5.11 3.27
CA SER A 574 -22.13 -6.20 2.70
C SER A 574 -21.23 -7.37 2.31
N TYR A 575 -21.61 -8.58 2.71
CA TYR A 575 -20.90 -9.83 2.39
C TYR A 575 -21.59 -10.62 1.28
N ASP A 576 -22.75 -10.18 0.81
CA ASP A 576 -23.65 -10.87 -0.13
C ASP A 576 -23.92 -10.05 -1.41
N GLU A 577 -22.91 -9.29 -1.85
CA GLU A 577 -22.96 -8.48 -3.08
C GLU A 577 -24.01 -7.35 -3.04
N GLY A 578 -24.22 -6.76 -1.86
CA GLY A 578 -25.11 -5.61 -1.67
C GLY A 578 -26.58 -5.96 -1.49
N LYS A 579 -26.92 -7.24 -1.28
CA LYS A 579 -28.31 -7.65 -0.98
C LYS A 579 -28.68 -7.27 0.45
N THR A 580 -27.78 -7.51 1.40
CA THR A 580 -27.91 -7.08 2.79
C THR A 580 -26.68 -6.31 3.28
N TRP A 581 -26.86 -5.50 4.32
CA TRP A 581 -25.84 -4.67 4.92
C TRP A 581 -25.88 -4.81 6.45
N PRO A 582 -25.43 -5.97 6.97
CA PRO A 582 -25.59 -6.32 8.39
C PRO A 582 -24.69 -5.51 9.32
N VAL A 583 -23.57 -5.00 8.82
CA VAL A 583 -22.63 -4.20 9.62
C VAL A 583 -22.78 -2.73 9.25
N LYS A 584 -23.07 -1.89 10.26
CA LYS A 584 -23.12 -0.43 10.14
C LYS A 584 -22.43 0.19 11.34
N ARG A 585 -21.53 1.13 11.12
CA ARG A 585 -20.80 1.83 12.17
C ARG A 585 -20.68 3.31 11.90
N LEU A 586 -20.90 4.14 12.91
CA LEU A 586 -20.59 5.56 12.84
C LEU A 586 -19.07 5.74 12.71
N LEU A 587 -18.61 6.63 11.84
CA LEU A 587 -17.19 6.79 11.56
C LEU A 587 -16.52 7.67 12.61
N THR A 588 -16.37 7.13 13.81
CA THR A 588 -15.73 7.75 14.97
C THR A 588 -15.15 6.66 15.88
N ASP A 589 -14.08 6.98 16.60
CA ASP A 589 -13.53 6.16 17.69
C ASP A 589 -14.08 6.54 19.07
N GLY A 590 -15.04 7.47 19.11
CA GLY A 590 -15.68 7.95 20.32
C GLY A 590 -14.91 9.03 21.09
N LYS A 591 -13.69 9.39 20.66
CA LYS A 591 -12.93 10.47 21.28
C LYS A 591 -13.52 11.83 20.90
N GLN A 592 -13.56 12.72 21.88
CA GLN A 592 -14.03 14.09 21.65
C GLN A 592 -12.96 14.92 20.93
N ARG A 593 -13.35 15.52 19.77
CA ARG A 593 -12.48 16.37 18.95
C ARG A 593 -13.27 17.53 18.35
N HIS A 594 -12.63 18.67 18.23
CA HIS A 594 -13.12 19.79 17.43
C HIS A 594 -12.29 19.86 16.14
N LEU A 595 -12.91 19.61 14.99
CA LEU A 595 -12.22 19.41 13.70
C LEU A 595 -12.72 20.42 12.67
N ASP A 596 -11.84 20.80 11.72
CA ASP A 596 -12.17 21.61 10.56
C ASP A 596 -12.35 20.70 9.34
N GLY A 597 -13.60 20.44 8.96
CA GLY A 597 -13.96 19.64 7.79
C GLY A 597 -13.81 20.37 6.44
N GLY A 598 -13.45 21.64 6.45
CA GLY A 598 -13.22 22.43 5.25
C GLY A 598 -14.51 22.86 4.53
N ALA A 599 -14.43 22.92 3.18
CA ALA A 599 -15.56 23.34 2.34
C ALA A 599 -16.83 22.52 2.62
N TRP A 600 -17.96 23.19 2.68
CA TRP A 600 -19.30 22.67 2.98
C TRP A 600 -19.52 22.20 4.43
N THR A 601 -18.51 21.69 5.11
CA THR A 601 -18.63 21.17 6.48
C THR A 601 -18.37 22.28 7.52
N GLY A 602 -17.26 23.01 7.37
CA GLY A 602 -16.77 23.93 8.40
C GLY A 602 -16.27 23.18 9.63
N PHE A 603 -16.28 23.86 10.77
CA PHE A 603 -15.95 23.24 12.06
C PHE A 603 -17.09 22.36 12.55
N PHE A 604 -16.74 21.22 13.16
CA PHE A 604 -17.69 20.31 13.77
C PHE A 604 -17.06 19.57 14.96
N ASP A 605 -17.91 19.11 15.87
CA ASP A 605 -17.50 18.30 16.99
C ASP A 605 -17.72 16.82 16.67
N MET A 606 -16.68 16.01 16.87
CA MET A 606 -16.72 14.56 16.79
C MET A 606 -16.73 13.98 18.20
N ASP A 607 -17.58 12.99 18.43
CA ASP A 607 -17.67 12.24 19.70
C ASP A 607 -18.21 10.81 19.45
N ALA A 608 -18.69 10.13 20.49
CA ALA A 608 -19.24 8.78 20.35
C ALA A 608 -20.54 8.72 19.53
N THR A 609 -21.24 9.83 19.34
CA THR A 609 -22.55 9.93 18.68
C THR A 609 -22.55 10.83 17.45
N HIS A 610 -21.49 11.59 17.24
CA HIS A 610 -21.35 12.53 16.14
C HIS A 610 -20.07 12.27 15.35
N ALA A 611 -20.20 12.12 14.04
CA ALA A 611 -19.14 12.10 13.05
C ALA A 611 -19.29 13.31 12.10
N GLU A 612 -18.37 13.47 11.14
CA GLU A 612 -18.44 14.57 10.16
C GLU A 612 -19.80 14.61 9.45
N PRO A 613 -20.52 15.74 9.47
CA PRO A 613 -21.91 15.78 9.02
C PRO A 613 -22.07 15.88 7.50
N ARG A 614 -21.05 16.40 6.79
CA ARG A 614 -21.03 16.61 5.35
C ARG A 614 -19.61 16.49 4.81
N GLY A 615 -19.48 16.39 3.51
CA GLY A 615 -18.21 16.36 2.80
C GLY A 615 -18.33 15.56 1.51
N TYR A 616 -17.49 15.86 0.54
CA TYR A 616 -17.34 15.01 -0.62
C TYR A 616 -16.30 13.94 -0.32
N LEU A 617 -16.72 12.69 -0.37
CA LEU A 617 -15.85 11.58 0.00
C LEU A 617 -15.10 11.03 -1.22
N ALA A 618 -13.86 10.62 -0.98
CA ALA A 618 -13.09 9.77 -1.87
C ALA A 618 -12.47 8.64 -1.05
N GLY A 619 -12.33 7.46 -1.62
CA GLY A 619 -11.82 6.32 -0.88
C GLY A 619 -10.91 5.44 -1.72
N THR A 620 -9.94 4.84 -1.05
CA THR A 620 -9.07 3.78 -1.58
C THR A 620 -8.72 2.82 -0.44
N GLN A 621 -8.26 1.63 -0.79
CA GLN A 621 -7.67 0.70 0.17
C GLN A 621 -6.25 0.37 -0.28
N SER A 622 -5.28 0.59 0.59
CA SER A 622 -3.89 0.24 0.32
C SER A 622 -3.65 -1.27 0.51
N PRO A 623 -2.61 -1.85 -0.10
CA PRO A 623 -2.34 -3.29 -0.05
C PRO A 623 -2.13 -3.86 1.36
N ASP A 624 -1.79 -3.02 2.34
CA ASP A 624 -1.68 -3.38 3.75
C ASP A 624 -3.05 -3.56 4.44
N GLY A 625 -4.16 -3.32 3.73
CA GLY A 625 -5.53 -3.47 4.22
C GLY A 625 -6.11 -2.23 4.89
N MET A 626 -5.36 -1.11 4.97
CA MET A 626 -5.91 0.15 5.44
C MET A 626 -6.87 0.74 4.44
N ILE A 627 -7.99 1.22 4.94
CA ILE A 627 -9.00 1.96 4.22
C ILE A 627 -8.75 3.43 4.47
N HIS A 628 -8.66 4.19 3.40
CA HIS A 628 -8.41 5.63 3.40
C HIS A 628 -9.63 6.34 2.85
N ILE A 629 -10.26 7.16 3.68
CA ILE A 629 -11.39 8.02 3.28
C ILE A 629 -10.97 9.47 3.44
N LEU A 630 -10.97 10.21 2.34
CA LEU A 630 -10.84 11.66 2.36
C LEU A 630 -12.23 12.28 2.34
N SER A 631 -12.47 13.26 3.21
CA SER A 631 -13.60 14.20 3.09
C SER A 631 -13.14 15.46 2.36
N SER A 632 -13.78 16.60 2.54
CA SER A 632 -13.32 17.84 1.91
C SER A 632 -11.96 18.34 2.43
N ARG A 633 -11.54 17.94 3.64
CA ARG A 633 -10.26 18.34 4.25
C ARG A 633 -9.59 17.28 5.11
N ILE A 634 -10.34 16.32 5.63
CA ILE A 634 -9.87 15.36 6.62
C ILE A 634 -9.64 14.00 5.95
N HIS A 635 -8.57 13.32 6.37
CA HIS A 635 -8.22 11.96 6.03
C HIS A 635 -8.49 11.02 7.20
N TYR A 636 -9.42 10.09 7.02
CA TYR A 636 -9.75 9.01 7.96
C TYR A 636 -9.06 7.72 7.54
N ARG A 637 -8.47 7.02 8.51
CA ARG A 637 -7.72 5.77 8.29
C ARG A 637 -8.22 4.69 9.25
N PHE A 638 -8.72 3.59 8.70
CA PHE A 638 -9.24 2.46 9.49
C PHE A 638 -9.17 1.17 8.68
N ASN A 639 -9.44 0.02 9.29
CA ASN A 639 -9.47 -1.27 8.61
C ASN A 639 -10.81 -1.99 8.77
N LEU A 640 -11.00 -3.07 7.99
CA LEU A 640 -12.23 -3.86 8.05
C LEU A 640 -12.48 -4.44 9.47
N LYS A 641 -11.42 -4.84 10.19
CA LYS A 641 -11.54 -5.37 11.55
C LYS A 641 -12.12 -4.36 12.54
N TRP A 642 -11.76 -3.09 12.39
CA TRP A 642 -12.38 -2.03 13.18
C TRP A 642 -13.87 -1.88 12.85
N ILE A 643 -14.26 -1.96 11.57
CA ILE A 643 -15.68 -1.87 11.19
C ILE A 643 -16.46 -3.06 11.79
N GLU A 644 -15.90 -4.26 11.71
CA GLU A 644 -16.53 -5.51 12.16
C GLU A 644 -16.69 -5.64 13.68
N GLN A 645 -16.03 -4.82 14.49
CA GLN A 645 -16.26 -4.79 15.94
C GLN A 645 -17.71 -4.47 16.32
N CYS A 646 -18.52 -3.96 15.40
CA CYS A 646 -19.95 -3.69 15.60
C CYS A 646 -20.85 -4.77 14.97
N LYS A 647 -20.42 -6.05 14.95
CA LYS A 647 -21.32 -7.13 14.52
C LYS A 647 -22.45 -7.29 15.53
N ALA A 648 -23.68 -7.20 15.05
CA ALA A 648 -24.83 -7.63 15.84
C ALA A 648 -24.63 -9.10 16.25
N VAL A 649 -24.89 -9.41 17.53
CA VAL A 649 -24.96 -10.78 18.02
C VAL A 649 -26.20 -11.42 17.38
N GLY A 650 -25.99 -12.30 16.40
CA GLY A 650 -27.04 -13.12 15.84
C GLY A 650 -27.13 -13.10 14.31
N ASP A 651 -26.25 -13.82 13.67
CA ASP A 651 -26.48 -14.57 12.40
C ASP A 651 -25.71 -15.88 12.47
#